data_6feda0ac6ffe1c0f584f309c9c5e74d4
#
_entry.id   6feda0ac6ffe1c0f584f309c9c5e74d4
#
_cell.length_a   1.000
_cell.length_b   1.000
_cell.length_c   1.000
_cell.angle_alpha   90.00
_cell.angle_beta   90.00
_cell.angle_gamma   90.00
#
_symmetry.space_group_name_H-M   'P 1'
#
loop_
_entity.id
_entity.type
_entity.pdbx_description
1 polymer ?
#
loop_
_entity_poly.entity_id
_entity_poly.type
_entity_poly.pdbx_seq_one_letter_code
_entity_poly.pdbx_strand_id
1 'polypeptide(L)'
;MTYYAKSPQRDGTQETVREHTQKVKVLAQTYGKSFGEEISAGLCGVFHDFGKYSSAFQQVLQGTRTGVDHAIAGAVFLYGLRKKALHPIIEVVAAHHSHLISCDDLSGVMETALETEGPIMTLCGKLAALCGGKDYQEARMAFQSDFPDFRFPKLQTISPQPLFNGQVDSMLHTRMLFSCLVDADYTASSHISPEEDVPLDVFTALKNLYNYCENLRKNSGADPILNQFRNRLFELCGNAGERKGGLFTLTAPTGTGKTLALLHFALRHCQYTGKHRIFVVLPFLSLIEQSAKVYRKILPHVMEDHSQACLPEEMRDYAARWSEPFIITTSVRFFESLFSDRPTDCRKLHNLANSVILFDEAQSLPISVLSPTLKVVKELCDRYGCSVVFSTATQPDYTGLQEVNWQAYELLPEYDAFYKALRRTSTHWEIETPTPLEDIAERMAEQKNVCAIVNLRSHARSLYRALSRRCPDEELFLLSTDLCPAHRTKIIETIRRRQKERLPCRVVSTQCIEAGVDLDFDCLYRALAPLEAIIQAAGRCNRNGKSTCGELWVFVPSEEHLYPDSHYENAATIVRAMQMQCPIDIHDPESIRRYYRQLLSTFRGDKKSRTLEKALSERDFSVVSQTYRFIEQQGVQVVVPYEEQMELYEQIRSEALNIGLTKSLLRMAAPLTVTCYDRELAERICEPLFFAGKSKIETRESPYYIILTGQEDCYDRKMGFCPPDKRILQNSLW
;
A
#
# COMPACT_ATOMS: atom_id res chain seq x y z
N MET A 1 1.61 -35.26 -33.98
CA MET A 1 2.85 -34.52 -33.64
C MET A 1 2.72 -34.06 -32.21
N THR A 2 3.74 -34.27 -31.38
CA THR A 2 3.67 -33.81 -29.96
C THR A 2 4.20 -32.40 -29.89
N TYR A 3 3.45 -31.49 -29.26
CA TYR A 3 3.82 -30.09 -29.07
C TYR A 3 4.26 -29.86 -27.63
N TYR A 4 5.39 -29.20 -27.41
CA TYR A 4 6.00 -28.99 -26.11
C TYR A 4 5.82 -27.54 -25.64
N ALA A 5 5.57 -27.39 -24.34
CA ALA A 5 5.36 -26.09 -23.72
C ALA A 5 6.68 -25.38 -23.37
N LYS A 6 7.73 -26.14 -23.06
CA LYS A 6 9.04 -25.68 -22.60
C LYS A 6 10.18 -26.51 -23.22
N SER A 7 11.38 -25.94 -23.22
CA SER A 7 12.61 -26.68 -23.56
C SER A 7 12.84 -27.84 -22.57
N PRO A 8 13.57 -28.90 -23.00
CA PRO A 8 13.87 -30.06 -22.14
C PRO A 8 14.54 -29.61 -20.85
N GLN A 9 14.16 -30.25 -19.74
CA GLN A 9 14.81 -30.08 -18.45
C GLN A 9 16.17 -30.80 -18.44
N ARG A 10 16.96 -30.57 -17.38
CA ARG A 10 18.29 -31.20 -17.22
C ARG A 10 18.24 -32.74 -17.18
N ASP A 11 17.13 -33.31 -16.75
CA ASP A 11 16.85 -34.76 -16.69
C ASP A 11 16.27 -35.30 -17.98
N GLY A 12 16.11 -34.47 -19.04
CA GLY A 12 15.55 -34.84 -20.32
C GLY A 12 14.04 -34.87 -20.39
N THR A 13 13.32 -34.60 -19.30
CA THR A 13 11.88 -34.52 -19.32
C THR A 13 11.40 -33.25 -20.01
N GLN A 14 10.25 -33.32 -20.67
CA GLN A 14 9.69 -32.19 -21.40
C GLN A 14 8.17 -32.18 -21.27
N GLU A 15 7.61 -31.08 -20.78
CA GLU A 15 6.19 -30.88 -20.59
C GLU A 15 5.49 -30.59 -21.91
N THR A 16 4.42 -31.28 -22.24
CA THR A 16 3.61 -31.02 -23.44
C THR A 16 2.72 -29.78 -23.24
N VAL A 17 2.32 -29.11 -24.34
CA VAL A 17 1.36 -28.00 -24.29
C VAL A 17 0.04 -28.45 -23.67
N ARG A 18 -0.41 -29.67 -23.99
CA ARG A 18 -1.64 -30.23 -23.41
C ARG A 18 -1.56 -30.36 -21.89
N GLU A 19 -0.49 -30.94 -21.37
CA GLU A 19 -0.31 -31.14 -19.92
C GLU A 19 -0.24 -29.78 -19.17
N HIS A 20 0.55 -28.84 -19.70
CA HIS A 20 0.67 -27.50 -19.15
C HIS A 20 -0.67 -26.78 -19.15
N THR A 21 -1.36 -26.73 -20.29
CA THR A 21 -2.67 -26.11 -20.45
C THR A 21 -3.69 -26.69 -19.47
N GLN A 22 -3.69 -28.03 -19.29
CA GLN A 22 -4.61 -28.66 -18.35
C GLN A 22 -4.33 -28.30 -16.89
N LYS A 23 -3.05 -28.23 -16.50
CA LYS A 23 -2.65 -27.79 -15.15
C LYS A 23 -3.09 -26.33 -14.90
N VAL A 24 -2.75 -25.42 -15.82
CA VAL A 24 -3.11 -24.00 -15.71
C VAL A 24 -4.62 -23.81 -15.67
N LYS A 25 -5.36 -24.53 -16.53
CA LYS A 25 -6.84 -24.52 -16.51
C LYS A 25 -7.40 -24.87 -15.13
N VAL A 26 -6.96 -25.99 -14.54
CA VAL A 26 -7.48 -26.48 -13.25
C VAL A 26 -7.16 -25.49 -12.14
N LEU A 27 -5.94 -24.96 -12.09
CA LEU A 27 -5.54 -23.97 -11.10
C LEU A 27 -6.36 -22.67 -11.25
N ALA A 28 -6.46 -22.13 -12.48
CA ALA A 28 -7.23 -20.92 -12.72
C ALA A 28 -8.72 -21.09 -12.36
N GLN A 29 -9.31 -22.25 -12.66
CA GLN A 29 -10.67 -22.60 -12.25
C GLN A 29 -10.82 -22.59 -10.74
N THR A 30 -9.88 -23.20 -10.01
CA THR A 30 -9.87 -23.23 -8.54
C THR A 30 -9.82 -21.82 -7.97
N TYR A 31 -8.97 -20.95 -8.50
CA TYR A 31 -8.87 -19.56 -8.05
C TYR A 31 -10.13 -18.77 -8.38
N GLY A 32 -10.68 -18.89 -9.59
CA GLY A 32 -11.88 -18.20 -10.03
C GLY A 32 -13.16 -18.63 -9.29
N LYS A 33 -13.17 -19.85 -8.75
CA LYS A 33 -14.30 -20.39 -7.98
C LYS A 33 -14.64 -19.55 -6.75
N SER A 34 -13.66 -18.93 -6.13
CA SER A 34 -13.83 -18.11 -4.91
C SER A 34 -14.77 -16.91 -5.10
N PHE A 35 -14.97 -16.46 -6.34
CA PHE A 35 -15.85 -15.35 -6.70
C PHE A 35 -16.78 -15.65 -7.89
N GLY A 36 -17.03 -16.93 -8.16
CA GLY A 36 -18.02 -17.37 -9.14
C GLY A 36 -17.59 -17.33 -10.61
N GLU A 37 -16.30 -17.14 -10.90
CA GLU A 37 -15.74 -17.04 -12.25
C GLU A 37 -14.90 -18.26 -12.66
N GLU A 38 -15.24 -19.44 -12.16
CA GLU A 38 -14.56 -20.69 -12.48
C GLU A 38 -14.47 -20.95 -13.98
N ILE A 39 -15.55 -20.68 -14.73
CA ILE A 39 -15.61 -20.92 -16.18
C ILE A 39 -14.74 -19.93 -16.94
N SER A 40 -14.85 -18.63 -16.63
CA SER A 40 -14.08 -17.57 -17.26
C SER A 40 -12.58 -17.75 -17.02
N ALA A 41 -12.18 -18.02 -15.78
CA ALA A 41 -10.79 -18.27 -15.41
C ALA A 41 -10.26 -19.54 -16.08
N GLY A 42 -11.08 -20.60 -16.16
CA GLY A 42 -10.76 -21.83 -16.88
C GLY A 42 -10.51 -21.59 -18.38
N LEU A 43 -11.31 -20.73 -19.03
CA LEU A 43 -11.09 -20.34 -20.44
C LEU A 43 -9.78 -19.55 -20.61
N CYS A 44 -9.45 -18.65 -19.69
CA CYS A 44 -8.14 -17.98 -19.71
C CYS A 44 -7.01 -19.03 -19.71
N GLY A 45 -7.08 -20.02 -18.80
CA GLY A 45 -6.10 -21.10 -18.72
C GLY A 45 -6.04 -22.00 -19.95
N VAL A 46 -7.16 -22.21 -20.65
CA VAL A 46 -7.18 -23.03 -21.88
C VAL A 46 -6.49 -22.32 -23.06
N PHE A 47 -6.68 -21.00 -23.17
CA PHE A 47 -6.25 -20.25 -24.36
C PHE A 47 -4.97 -19.45 -24.19
N HIS A 48 -4.38 -19.34 -22.99
CA HIS A 48 -3.19 -18.49 -22.76
C HIS A 48 -2.02 -18.91 -23.65
N ASP A 49 -1.77 -20.18 -23.78
CA ASP A 49 -0.65 -20.78 -24.52
C ASP A 49 -1.03 -21.36 -25.88
N PHE A 50 -2.17 -20.99 -26.43
CA PHE A 50 -2.65 -21.50 -27.72
C PHE A 50 -1.62 -21.35 -28.84
N GLY A 51 -0.83 -20.27 -28.86
CA GLY A 51 0.21 -20.02 -29.86
C GLY A 51 1.38 -21.00 -29.80
N LYS A 52 1.57 -21.72 -28.69
CA LYS A 52 2.62 -22.73 -28.57
C LYS A 52 2.38 -23.97 -29.48
N TYR A 53 1.18 -24.15 -29.98
CA TYR A 53 0.87 -25.16 -31.01
C TYR A 53 1.39 -24.80 -32.41
N SER A 54 1.94 -23.60 -32.64
CA SER A 54 2.50 -23.22 -33.91
C SER A 54 3.88 -23.88 -34.20
N SER A 55 4.14 -24.23 -35.42
CA SER A 55 5.47 -24.71 -35.86
C SER A 55 6.55 -23.69 -35.55
N ALA A 56 6.24 -22.41 -35.68
CA ALA A 56 7.15 -21.31 -35.36
C ALA A 56 7.61 -21.31 -33.89
N PHE A 57 6.70 -21.54 -32.93
CA PHE A 57 7.08 -21.63 -31.53
C PHE A 57 7.89 -22.89 -31.22
N GLN A 58 7.54 -24.02 -31.82
CA GLN A 58 8.32 -25.26 -31.64
C GLN A 58 9.76 -25.11 -32.14
N GLN A 59 10.00 -24.32 -33.20
CA GLN A 59 11.35 -23.97 -33.67
C GLN A 59 12.12 -23.10 -32.67
N VAL A 60 11.40 -22.24 -31.88
CA VAL A 60 12.03 -21.48 -30.79
C VAL A 60 12.57 -22.41 -29.71
N LEU A 61 11.79 -23.43 -29.32
CA LEU A 61 12.23 -24.43 -28.32
C LEU A 61 13.44 -25.26 -28.81
N GLN A 62 13.59 -25.44 -30.13
CA GLN A 62 14.73 -26.12 -30.78
C GLN A 62 15.94 -25.20 -30.97
N GLY A 63 15.84 -23.91 -30.62
CA GLY A 63 16.91 -22.93 -30.80
C GLY A 63 17.14 -22.48 -32.26
N THR A 64 16.26 -22.86 -33.20
CA THR A 64 16.39 -22.51 -34.62
C THR A 64 15.68 -21.22 -35.01
N ARG A 65 14.91 -20.62 -34.11
CA ARG A 65 14.17 -19.36 -34.28
C ARG A 65 14.12 -18.56 -32.98
N THR A 66 13.91 -17.26 -33.10
CA THR A 66 13.70 -16.33 -31.94
C THR A 66 12.51 -15.42 -32.18
N GLY A 67 11.93 -14.83 -31.17
CA GLY A 67 10.98 -13.72 -31.26
C GLY A 67 9.57 -14.09 -31.72
N VAL A 68 9.04 -15.26 -31.30
CA VAL A 68 7.64 -15.65 -31.56
C VAL A 68 6.78 -15.27 -30.36
N ASP A 69 5.82 -14.38 -30.58
CA ASP A 69 4.78 -14.08 -29.62
C ASP A 69 3.68 -15.14 -29.64
N HIS A 70 3.56 -15.93 -28.57
CA HIS A 70 2.58 -17.01 -28.48
C HIS A 70 1.33 -16.60 -27.70
N ALA A 71 1.39 -15.53 -26.90
CA ALA A 71 0.31 -15.11 -26.02
C ALA A 71 -0.92 -14.63 -26.80
N ILE A 72 -0.70 -13.81 -27.82
CA ILE A 72 -1.77 -13.14 -28.56
C ILE A 72 -2.62 -14.11 -29.42
N ALA A 73 -2.08 -15.25 -29.83
CA ALA A 73 -2.78 -16.18 -30.73
C ALA A 73 -4.08 -16.73 -30.13
N GLY A 74 -4.11 -17.01 -28.84
CA GLY A 74 -5.32 -17.42 -28.12
C GLY A 74 -6.35 -16.31 -28.03
N ALA A 75 -5.91 -15.08 -27.80
CA ALA A 75 -6.79 -13.91 -27.79
C ALA A 75 -7.45 -13.69 -29.16
N VAL A 76 -6.71 -13.83 -30.25
CA VAL A 76 -7.25 -13.72 -31.61
C VAL A 76 -8.27 -14.83 -31.90
N PHE A 77 -8.02 -16.06 -31.47
CA PHE A 77 -9.00 -17.13 -31.57
C PHE A 77 -10.33 -16.76 -30.90
N LEU A 78 -10.27 -16.27 -29.68
CA LEU A 78 -11.45 -15.85 -28.91
C LEU A 78 -12.15 -14.63 -29.54
N TYR A 79 -11.38 -13.65 -30.01
CA TYR A 79 -11.92 -12.47 -30.71
C TYR A 79 -12.67 -12.83 -32.00
N GLY A 80 -12.16 -13.81 -32.75
CA GLY A 80 -12.82 -14.32 -33.95
C GLY A 80 -14.22 -14.89 -33.71
N LEU A 81 -14.57 -15.23 -32.45
CA LEU A 81 -15.93 -15.65 -32.10
C LEU A 81 -16.92 -14.48 -32.00
N ARG A 82 -16.44 -13.23 -32.08
CA ARG A 82 -17.25 -11.99 -32.13
C ARG A 82 -18.26 -11.88 -30.96
N LYS A 83 -17.85 -12.20 -29.74
CA LYS A 83 -18.71 -12.19 -28.53
C LYS A 83 -18.17 -11.23 -27.48
N LYS A 84 -18.89 -10.12 -27.20
CA LYS A 84 -18.50 -9.11 -26.19
C LYS A 84 -18.28 -9.71 -24.80
N ALA A 85 -19.00 -10.74 -24.40
CA ALA A 85 -18.83 -11.44 -23.13
C ALA A 85 -17.40 -12.05 -22.96
N LEU A 86 -16.64 -12.21 -24.06
CA LEU A 86 -15.29 -12.73 -24.04
C LEU A 86 -14.24 -11.63 -23.87
N HIS A 87 -14.57 -10.35 -23.94
CA HIS A 87 -13.59 -9.26 -23.89
C HIS A 87 -12.67 -9.34 -22.69
N PRO A 88 -13.12 -9.53 -21.42
CA PRO A 88 -12.21 -9.67 -20.29
C PRO A 88 -11.24 -10.86 -20.44
N ILE A 89 -11.72 -11.97 -20.97
CA ILE A 89 -10.89 -13.16 -21.22
C ILE A 89 -9.86 -12.90 -22.31
N ILE A 90 -10.24 -12.19 -23.39
CA ILE A 90 -9.34 -11.79 -24.49
C ILE A 90 -8.24 -10.87 -23.95
N GLU A 91 -8.59 -9.86 -23.18
CA GLU A 91 -7.66 -8.92 -22.55
C GLU A 91 -6.63 -9.66 -21.67
N VAL A 92 -7.12 -10.57 -20.84
CA VAL A 92 -6.30 -11.38 -19.94
C VAL A 92 -5.35 -12.32 -20.68
N VAL A 93 -5.87 -13.05 -21.68
CA VAL A 93 -5.07 -13.97 -22.49
C VAL A 93 -4.00 -13.22 -23.28
N ALA A 94 -4.34 -12.08 -23.89
CA ALA A 94 -3.39 -11.27 -24.65
C ALA A 94 -2.24 -10.73 -23.78
N ALA A 95 -2.51 -10.46 -22.50
CA ALA A 95 -1.61 -9.74 -21.62
C ALA A 95 -0.81 -10.61 -20.63
N HIS A 96 -0.99 -11.94 -20.59
CA HIS A 96 -0.47 -12.76 -19.48
C HIS A 96 1.06 -12.71 -19.29
N HIS A 97 1.82 -12.33 -20.32
CA HIS A 97 3.26 -12.04 -20.23
C HIS A 97 3.62 -10.55 -20.31
N SER A 98 2.62 -9.66 -20.41
CA SER A 98 2.80 -8.24 -20.63
C SER A 98 1.85 -7.40 -19.75
N HIS A 99 1.68 -6.13 -20.10
CA HIS A 99 0.72 -5.24 -19.44
C HIS A 99 -0.70 -5.47 -19.95
N LEU A 100 -1.70 -5.33 -19.07
CA LEU A 100 -3.11 -5.33 -19.45
C LEU A 100 -3.39 -4.17 -20.42
N ILE A 101 -4.06 -4.49 -21.52
CA ILE A 101 -4.54 -3.56 -22.53
C ILE A 101 -6.04 -3.75 -22.74
N SER A 102 -6.76 -2.68 -23.10
CA SER A 102 -8.18 -2.76 -23.39
C SER A 102 -8.46 -3.52 -24.70
N CYS A 103 -9.62 -4.19 -24.76
CA CYS A 103 -10.07 -4.83 -25.99
C CYS A 103 -10.32 -3.84 -27.12
N ASP A 104 -10.66 -2.60 -26.79
CA ASP A 104 -10.83 -1.53 -27.79
C ASP A 104 -9.48 -1.14 -28.41
N ASP A 105 -8.38 -1.16 -27.66
CA ASP A 105 -7.04 -0.97 -28.18
C ASP A 105 -6.56 -2.18 -29.01
N LEU A 106 -7.05 -3.37 -28.68
CA LEU A 106 -6.76 -4.60 -29.39
C LEU A 106 -7.58 -4.78 -30.67
N SER A 107 -8.79 -4.17 -30.77
CA SER A 107 -9.72 -4.44 -31.84
C SER A 107 -9.16 -4.10 -33.21
N GLY A 108 -8.55 -2.94 -33.37
CA GLY A 108 -7.89 -2.55 -34.61
C GLY A 108 -6.74 -3.49 -35.00
N VAL A 109 -5.98 -3.94 -34.00
CA VAL A 109 -4.87 -4.90 -34.16
C VAL A 109 -5.42 -6.26 -34.60
N MET A 110 -6.47 -6.75 -33.97
CA MET A 110 -7.07 -8.07 -34.24
C MET A 110 -7.84 -8.09 -35.57
N GLU A 111 -8.54 -7.01 -35.91
CA GLU A 111 -9.26 -6.89 -37.19
C GLU A 111 -8.27 -6.89 -38.36
N THR A 112 -7.19 -6.10 -38.23
CA THR A 112 -6.12 -6.11 -39.26
C THR A 112 -5.48 -7.49 -39.40
N ALA A 113 -5.28 -8.20 -38.28
CA ALA A 113 -4.73 -9.55 -38.27
C ALA A 113 -5.64 -10.59 -38.94
N LEU A 114 -6.96 -10.38 -38.92
CA LEU A 114 -7.94 -11.25 -39.57
C LEU A 114 -8.16 -10.96 -41.07
N GLU A 115 -7.79 -9.75 -41.53
CA GLU A 115 -8.10 -9.27 -42.88
C GLU A 115 -6.92 -9.20 -43.84
N THR A 116 -5.66 -9.45 -43.39
CA THR A 116 -4.50 -9.04 -44.20
C THR A 116 -3.86 -10.04 -45.13
N GLU A 117 -3.63 -9.54 -46.34
CA GLU A 117 -2.62 -9.92 -47.36
C GLU A 117 -1.63 -8.73 -47.53
N GLY A 118 -0.87 -8.29 -46.55
CA GLY A 118 0.07 -7.16 -46.75
C GLY A 118 1.23 -7.06 -45.74
N PRO A 119 2.34 -6.35 -46.11
CA PRO A 119 3.51 -6.24 -45.24
C PRO A 119 3.27 -5.28 -44.08
N ILE A 120 3.35 -5.74 -42.84
CA ILE A 120 3.03 -4.99 -41.67
C ILE A 120 4.26 -4.86 -40.75
N MET A 121 4.67 -3.64 -40.48
CA MET A 121 5.87 -3.30 -39.68
C MET A 121 5.60 -3.08 -38.17
N THR A 122 4.46 -3.48 -37.64
CA THR A 122 4.03 -3.27 -36.27
C THR A 122 3.72 -4.60 -35.58
N LEU A 123 3.32 -4.56 -34.29
CA LEU A 123 2.76 -5.70 -33.57
C LEU A 123 1.68 -6.42 -34.37
N CYS A 124 0.86 -5.67 -35.13
CA CYS A 124 -0.09 -6.20 -36.11
C CYS A 124 0.54 -7.13 -37.16
N GLY A 125 1.76 -6.86 -37.59
CA GLY A 125 2.46 -7.72 -38.54
C GLY A 125 2.84 -9.08 -37.99
N LYS A 126 3.24 -9.12 -36.74
CA LYS A 126 3.49 -10.39 -36.03
C LYS A 126 2.20 -11.19 -35.86
N LEU A 127 1.07 -10.50 -35.64
CA LEU A 127 -0.25 -11.08 -35.47
C LEU A 127 -0.83 -11.60 -36.78
N ALA A 128 -0.71 -10.86 -37.87
CA ALA A 128 -1.15 -11.29 -39.19
C ALA A 128 -0.36 -12.49 -39.69
N ALA A 129 0.94 -12.50 -39.43
CA ALA A 129 1.78 -13.68 -39.74
C ALA A 129 1.37 -14.93 -38.96
N LEU A 130 0.87 -14.75 -37.69
CA LEU A 130 0.33 -15.86 -36.89
C LEU A 130 -1.08 -16.26 -37.32
N CYS A 131 -1.97 -15.32 -37.63
CA CYS A 131 -3.41 -15.52 -37.71
C CYS A 131 -3.99 -15.68 -39.09
N GLY A 132 -3.42 -15.04 -40.12
CA GLY A 132 -3.76 -15.24 -41.54
C GLY A 132 -2.97 -16.35 -42.21
N GLY A 133 -1.93 -16.86 -41.54
CA GLY A 133 -0.97 -17.77 -42.09
C GLY A 133 -1.24 -19.24 -41.76
N LYS A 134 -0.45 -20.07 -42.41
CA LYS A 134 -0.43 -21.53 -42.26
C LYS A 134 -0.24 -21.94 -40.76
N ASP A 135 0.59 -21.21 -40.01
CA ASP A 135 0.90 -21.51 -38.59
C ASP A 135 -0.31 -21.42 -37.68
N TYR A 136 -1.23 -20.48 -37.91
CA TYR A 136 -2.47 -20.37 -37.12
C TYR A 136 -3.43 -21.52 -37.37
N GLN A 137 -3.59 -21.92 -38.65
CA GLN A 137 -4.45 -23.05 -38.98
C GLN A 137 -3.88 -24.36 -38.42
N GLU A 138 -2.55 -24.54 -38.48
CA GLU A 138 -1.87 -25.66 -37.85
C GLU A 138 -2.07 -25.69 -36.36
N ALA A 139 -1.91 -24.56 -35.64
CA ALA A 139 -2.16 -24.44 -34.19
C ALA A 139 -3.61 -24.80 -33.83
N ARG A 140 -4.56 -24.36 -34.65
CA ARG A 140 -5.99 -24.66 -34.43
C ARG A 140 -6.28 -26.17 -34.60
N MET A 141 -5.72 -26.80 -35.64
CA MET A 141 -5.89 -28.25 -35.85
C MET A 141 -5.21 -29.06 -34.73
N ALA A 142 -4.01 -28.66 -34.33
CA ALA A 142 -3.28 -29.27 -33.24
C ALA A 142 -4.04 -29.17 -31.89
N PHE A 143 -4.54 -27.99 -31.57
CA PHE A 143 -5.39 -27.78 -30.39
C PHE A 143 -6.66 -28.65 -30.41
N GLN A 144 -7.34 -28.75 -31.56
CA GLN A 144 -8.53 -29.59 -31.70
C GLN A 144 -8.18 -31.10 -31.56
N SER A 145 -6.99 -31.51 -32.01
CA SER A 145 -6.52 -32.89 -31.81
C SER A 145 -6.23 -33.19 -30.32
N ASP A 146 -5.61 -32.27 -29.61
CA ASP A 146 -5.27 -32.45 -28.19
C ASP A 146 -6.50 -32.35 -27.25
N PHE A 147 -7.49 -31.55 -27.66
CA PHE A 147 -8.75 -31.34 -26.92
C PHE A 147 -10.00 -31.68 -27.76
N PRO A 148 -10.17 -32.94 -28.18
CA PRO A 148 -11.26 -33.35 -29.12
C PRO A 148 -12.65 -33.17 -28.48
N ASP A 149 -12.75 -33.28 -27.15
CA ASP A 149 -13.98 -33.13 -26.38
C ASP A 149 -14.23 -31.71 -25.89
N PHE A 150 -13.34 -30.78 -26.20
CA PHE A 150 -13.55 -29.40 -25.81
C PHE A 150 -14.80 -28.82 -26.48
N ARG A 151 -15.71 -28.37 -25.64
CA ARG A 151 -16.92 -27.64 -26.08
C ARG A 151 -16.91 -26.25 -25.44
N PHE A 152 -17.10 -25.26 -26.26
CA PHE A 152 -17.18 -23.89 -25.77
C PHE A 152 -18.40 -23.77 -24.84
N PRO A 153 -18.24 -23.26 -23.61
CA PRO A 153 -19.37 -23.13 -22.66
C PRO A 153 -20.45 -22.19 -23.20
N LYS A 154 -21.66 -22.34 -22.72
CA LYS A 154 -22.76 -21.41 -23.09
C LYS A 154 -22.38 -19.99 -22.63
N LEU A 155 -22.52 -18.99 -23.50
CA LEU A 155 -22.13 -17.60 -23.21
C LEU A 155 -22.80 -17.04 -21.95
N GLN A 156 -24.00 -17.47 -21.63
CA GLN A 156 -24.74 -17.10 -20.40
C GLN A 156 -24.04 -17.54 -19.11
N THR A 157 -23.13 -18.51 -19.18
CA THR A 157 -22.35 -19.00 -18.04
C THR A 157 -20.97 -18.35 -17.93
N ILE A 158 -20.54 -17.56 -18.93
CA ILE A 158 -19.21 -16.94 -19.00
C ILE A 158 -19.18 -15.64 -18.19
N SER A 159 -20.26 -14.93 -18.13
CA SER A 159 -20.44 -13.79 -17.21
C SER A 159 -21.92 -13.51 -17.06
N PRO A 160 -22.47 -13.67 -15.87
CA PRO A 160 -23.92 -13.42 -15.65
C PRO A 160 -24.29 -11.94 -15.60
N GLN A 161 -23.37 -10.99 -15.73
CA GLN A 161 -23.65 -9.56 -15.57
C GLN A 161 -23.17 -8.71 -16.74
N PRO A 162 -23.88 -7.60 -17.06
CA PRO A 162 -23.43 -6.63 -18.07
C PRO A 162 -22.20 -5.88 -17.55
N LEU A 163 -21.01 -6.31 -17.97
CA LEU A 163 -19.71 -5.84 -17.51
C LEU A 163 -19.27 -4.52 -18.16
N PHE A 164 -20.08 -3.90 -19.00
CA PHE A 164 -19.62 -2.86 -19.92
C PHE A 164 -20.37 -1.54 -19.80
N ASN A 165 -20.11 -0.85 -18.67
CA ASN A 165 -20.51 0.57 -18.57
C ASN A 165 -19.30 1.51 -18.46
N GLY A 166 -18.08 1.06 -18.84
CA GLY A 166 -16.87 1.89 -18.74
C GLY A 166 -16.55 2.28 -17.29
N GLN A 167 -16.84 1.39 -16.33
CA GLN A 167 -16.71 1.67 -14.90
C GLN A 167 -15.53 0.91 -14.27
N VAL A 168 -15.15 1.34 -13.08
CA VAL A 168 -14.07 0.73 -12.27
C VAL A 168 -14.27 -0.76 -12.06
N ASP A 169 -15.52 -1.20 -11.88
CA ASP A 169 -15.92 -2.59 -11.69
C ASP A 169 -15.50 -3.52 -12.83
N SER A 170 -15.67 -3.08 -14.08
CA SER A 170 -15.26 -3.90 -15.23
C SER A 170 -13.74 -4.08 -15.32
N MET A 171 -12.98 -3.07 -14.94
CA MET A 171 -11.51 -3.13 -14.90
C MET A 171 -11.01 -4.01 -13.74
N LEU A 172 -11.65 -3.95 -12.58
CA LEU A 172 -11.34 -4.82 -11.45
C LEU A 172 -11.63 -6.28 -11.82
N HIS A 173 -12.75 -6.56 -12.49
CA HIS A 173 -13.10 -7.90 -12.94
C HIS A 173 -12.03 -8.49 -13.87
N THR A 174 -11.58 -7.73 -14.86
CA THR A 174 -10.48 -8.15 -15.75
C THR A 174 -9.20 -8.43 -14.95
N ARG A 175 -8.84 -7.57 -13.96
CA ARG A 175 -7.68 -7.78 -13.09
C ARG A 175 -7.81 -9.02 -12.22
N MET A 176 -9.01 -9.33 -11.72
CA MET A 176 -9.25 -10.55 -10.93
C MET A 176 -9.09 -11.82 -11.77
N LEU A 177 -9.59 -11.84 -13.00
CA LEU A 177 -9.35 -12.94 -13.95
C LEU A 177 -7.88 -13.03 -14.35
N PHE A 178 -7.23 -11.89 -14.58
CA PHE A 178 -5.80 -11.81 -14.87
C PHE A 178 -4.96 -12.37 -13.72
N SER A 179 -5.33 -12.06 -12.49
CA SER A 179 -4.73 -12.64 -11.29
C SER A 179 -4.82 -14.17 -11.29
N CYS A 180 -5.99 -14.73 -11.58
CA CYS A 180 -6.19 -16.18 -11.65
C CYS A 180 -5.29 -16.82 -12.70
N LEU A 181 -5.20 -16.26 -13.90
CA LEU A 181 -4.38 -16.82 -14.96
C LEU A 181 -2.89 -16.71 -14.63
N VAL A 182 -2.41 -15.51 -14.28
CA VAL A 182 -0.99 -15.28 -14.00
C VAL A 182 -0.50 -16.16 -12.86
N ASP A 183 -1.25 -16.26 -11.77
CA ASP A 183 -0.85 -17.12 -10.65
C ASP A 183 -0.90 -18.60 -11.03
N ALA A 184 -1.89 -19.03 -11.79
CA ALA A 184 -1.99 -20.41 -12.27
C ALA A 184 -0.81 -20.78 -13.18
N ASP A 185 -0.42 -19.92 -14.12
CA ASP A 185 0.71 -20.16 -15.02
C ASP A 185 2.04 -20.19 -14.28
N TYR A 186 2.28 -19.21 -13.38
CA TYR A 186 3.48 -19.21 -12.52
C TYR A 186 3.56 -20.47 -11.64
N THR A 187 2.44 -20.87 -11.02
CA THR A 187 2.39 -22.06 -10.16
C THR A 187 2.61 -23.34 -10.97
N ALA A 188 1.97 -23.48 -12.15
CA ALA A 188 2.19 -24.62 -13.04
C ALA A 188 3.61 -24.68 -13.61
N SER A 189 4.28 -23.53 -13.71
CA SER A 189 5.64 -23.39 -14.25
C SER A 189 6.72 -23.52 -13.19
N SER A 190 6.39 -23.29 -11.90
CA SER A 190 7.27 -23.51 -10.77
C SER A 190 7.28 -25.00 -10.40
N HIS A 191 8.42 -25.50 -9.89
CA HIS A 191 8.49 -26.86 -9.31
C HIS A 191 7.92 -26.91 -7.88
N ILE A 192 7.29 -25.85 -7.44
CA ILE A 192 6.65 -25.76 -6.14
C ILE A 192 5.28 -26.43 -6.27
N SER A 193 5.07 -27.54 -5.55
CA SER A 193 3.74 -28.12 -5.42
C SER A 193 2.81 -27.03 -4.88
N PRO A 194 1.60 -26.86 -5.43
CA PRO A 194 0.61 -26.02 -4.81
C PRO A 194 0.35 -26.61 -3.41
N GLU A 195 1.04 -26.08 -2.40
CA GLU A 195 0.70 -26.41 -1.02
C GLU A 195 -0.72 -25.92 -0.77
N GLU A 196 -1.49 -26.74 -0.08
CA GLU A 196 -2.84 -26.35 0.33
C GLU A 196 -2.74 -25.05 1.14
N ASP A 197 -3.58 -24.08 0.84
CA ASP A 197 -3.68 -22.82 1.59
C ASP A 197 -3.77 -23.13 3.08
N VAL A 198 -2.90 -22.55 3.89
CA VAL A 198 -2.93 -22.70 5.35
C VAL A 198 -4.26 -22.11 5.85
N PRO A 199 -5.16 -22.91 6.42
CA PRO A 199 -6.43 -22.40 6.87
C PRO A 199 -6.26 -21.48 8.09
N LEU A 200 -7.08 -20.43 8.16
CA LEU A 200 -7.17 -19.61 9.37
C LEU A 200 -7.83 -20.42 10.50
N ASP A 201 -7.05 -20.84 11.50
CA ASP A 201 -7.60 -21.44 12.72
C ASP A 201 -8.18 -20.35 13.62
N VAL A 202 -9.44 -20.00 13.35
CA VAL A 202 -10.16 -18.95 14.07
C VAL A 202 -10.36 -19.27 15.55
N PHE A 203 -10.55 -20.54 15.90
CA PHE A 203 -10.78 -20.94 17.30
C PHE A 203 -9.52 -20.74 18.16
N THR A 204 -8.40 -21.24 17.67
CA THR A 204 -7.11 -21.03 18.35
C THR A 204 -6.75 -19.54 18.41
N ALA A 205 -6.96 -18.80 17.33
CA ALA A 205 -6.71 -17.36 17.27
C ALA A 205 -7.56 -16.58 18.29
N LEU A 206 -8.85 -16.86 18.41
CA LEU A 206 -9.73 -16.23 19.41
C LEU A 206 -9.30 -16.56 20.85
N LYS A 207 -8.98 -17.84 21.12
CA LYS A 207 -8.47 -18.26 22.43
C LYS A 207 -7.20 -17.49 22.82
N ASN A 208 -6.25 -17.41 21.89
CA ASN A 208 -5.00 -16.69 22.11
C ASN A 208 -5.23 -15.18 22.31
N LEU A 209 -6.15 -14.59 21.54
CA LEU A 209 -6.53 -13.19 21.67
C LEU A 209 -7.11 -12.89 23.08
N TYR A 210 -8.04 -13.72 23.55
CA TYR A 210 -8.62 -13.56 24.89
C TYR A 210 -7.56 -13.70 26.00
N ASN A 211 -6.68 -14.69 25.91
CA ASN A 211 -5.58 -14.88 26.85
C ASN A 211 -4.63 -13.66 26.84
N TYR A 212 -4.31 -13.14 25.65
CA TYR A 212 -3.46 -11.96 25.51
C TYR A 212 -4.10 -10.74 26.14
N CYS A 213 -5.39 -10.49 25.90
CA CYS A 213 -6.14 -9.39 26.49
C CYS A 213 -6.26 -9.51 28.01
N GLU A 214 -6.47 -10.71 28.54
CA GLU A 214 -6.52 -10.94 29.99
C GLU A 214 -5.17 -10.63 30.67
N ASN A 215 -4.07 -11.05 30.06
CA ASN A 215 -2.73 -10.73 30.54
C ASN A 215 -2.44 -9.22 30.53
N LEU A 216 -2.89 -8.52 29.46
CA LEU A 216 -2.78 -7.05 29.42
C LEU A 216 -3.58 -6.39 30.54
N ARG A 217 -4.79 -6.87 30.84
CA ARG A 217 -5.63 -6.32 31.92
C ARG A 217 -4.98 -6.48 33.28
N LYS A 218 -4.42 -7.65 33.57
CA LYS A 218 -3.71 -7.94 34.85
C LYS A 218 -2.49 -7.05 35.07
N ASN A 219 -1.81 -6.66 34.00
CA ASN A 219 -0.57 -5.88 34.04
C ASN A 219 -0.77 -4.41 33.63
N SER A 220 -2.02 -3.95 33.49
CA SER A 220 -2.30 -2.58 33.05
C SER A 220 -2.07 -1.58 34.17
N GLY A 221 -1.13 -0.65 33.96
CA GLY A 221 -1.00 0.56 34.77
C GLY A 221 -1.78 1.77 34.21
N ALA A 222 -2.72 1.54 33.28
CA ALA A 222 -3.52 2.60 32.68
C ALA A 222 -4.69 3.00 33.58
N ASP A 223 -5.20 4.22 33.35
CA ASP A 223 -6.40 4.74 34.00
C ASP A 223 -7.56 3.71 33.94
N PRO A 224 -8.25 3.44 35.07
CA PRO A 224 -9.41 2.56 35.14
C PRO A 224 -10.51 2.91 34.12
N ILE A 225 -10.78 4.20 33.92
CA ILE A 225 -11.78 4.69 32.96
C ILE A 225 -11.36 4.26 31.51
N LEU A 226 -10.10 4.49 31.14
CA LEU A 226 -9.59 4.07 29.85
C LEU A 226 -9.72 2.55 29.64
N ASN A 227 -9.41 1.76 30.67
CA ASN A 227 -9.54 0.31 30.58
C ASN A 227 -11.00 -0.14 30.45
N GLN A 228 -11.94 0.55 31.08
CA GLN A 228 -13.36 0.29 30.89
C GLN A 228 -13.79 0.53 29.43
N PHE A 229 -13.36 1.65 28.83
CA PHE A 229 -13.66 1.95 27.42
C PHE A 229 -12.98 0.97 26.45
N ARG A 230 -11.74 0.56 26.73
CA ARG A 230 -11.06 -0.49 25.94
C ARG A 230 -11.82 -1.81 25.95
N ASN A 231 -12.29 -2.25 27.11
CA ASN A 231 -13.08 -3.45 27.23
C ASN A 231 -14.41 -3.33 26.49
N ARG A 232 -15.09 -2.21 26.63
CA ARG A 232 -16.36 -1.94 25.95
C ARG A 232 -16.20 -1.95 24.42
N LEU A 233 -15.17 -1.29 23.91
CA LEU A 233 -14.85 -1.30 22.48
C LEU A 233 -14.57 -2.73 21.96
N PHE A 234 -13.77 -3.49 22.70
CA PHE A 234 -13.44 -4.87 22.37
C PHE A 234 -14.69 -5.76 22.27
N GLU A 235 -15.61 -5.64 23.22
CA GLU A 235 -16.87 -6.37 23.26
C GLU A 235 -17.81 -5.98 22.10
N LEU A 236 -17.99 -4.69 21.86
CA LEU A 236 -18.86 -4.19 20.79
C LEU A 236 -18.35 -4.64 19.41
N CYS A 237 -17.05 -4.54 19.16
CA CYS A 237 -16.45 -5.02 17.92
C CYS A 237 -16.63 -6.54 17.75
N GLY A 238 -16.41 -7.34 18.80
CA GLY A 238 -16.61 -8.78 18.75
C GLY A 238 -18.06 -9.18 18.44
N ASN A 239 -19.03 -8.51 19.09
CA ASN A 239 -20.45 -8.75 18.86
C ASN A 239 -20.89 -8.35 17.44
N ALA A 240 -20.33 -7.25 16.92
CA ALA A 240 -20.59 -6.82 15.55
C ALA A 240 -20.06 -7.82 14.50
N GLY A 241 -19.10 -8.69 14.86
CA GLY A 241 -18.59 -9.76 14.00
C GLY A 241 -19.66 -10.74 13.51
N GLU A 242 -20.79 -10.86 14.20
CA GLU A 242 -21.92 -11.75 13.81
C GLU A 242 -22.88 -11.08 12.81
N ARG A 243 -22.47 -10.01 12.14
CA ARG A 243 -23.26 -9.37 11.09
C ARG A 243 -22.95 -9.95 9.72
N LYS A 244 -23.85 -9.70 8.75
CA LYS A 244 -23.59 -9.99 7.34
C LYS A 244 -22.41 -9.15 6.84
N GLY A 245 -21.70 -9.63 5.84
CA GLY A 245 -20.59 -8.92 5.20
C GLY A 245 -21.00 -7.58 4.60
N GLY A 246 -20.04 -6.73 4.33
CA GLY A 246 -20.22 -5.40 3.74
C GLY A 246 -19.21 -4.37 4.24
N LEU A 247 -19.62 -3.11 4.20
CA LEU A 247 -18.81 -1.98 4.63
C LEU A 247 -19.08 -1.64 6.11
N PHE A 248 -18.01 -1.44 6.85
CA PHE A 248 -18.04 -1.07 8.26
C PHE A 248 -17.12 0.13 8.50
N THR A 249 -17.43 0.88 9.55
CA THR A 249 -16.55 1.92 10.11
C THR A 249 -16.29 1.67 11.58
N LEU A 250 -15.15 2.09 12.06
CA LEU A 250 -14.82 2.12 13.49
C LEU A 250 -14.28 3.50 13.84
N THR A 251 -15.13 4.32 14.42
CA THR A 251 -14.83 5.67 14.88
C THR A 251 -14.46 5.64 16.36
N ALA A 252 -13.17 5.69 16.69
CA ALA A 252 -12.76 5.61 18.10
C ALA A 252 -11.51 6.47 18.37
N PRO A 253 -11.44 7.19 19.52
CA PRO A 253 -10.28 8.01 19.90
C PRO A 253 -8.96 7.24 19.90
N THR A 254 -7.84 7.95 19.78
CA THR A 254 -6.51 7.34 19.86
C THR A 254 -6.28 6.71 21.24
N GLY A 255 -5.55 5.59 21.30
CA GLY A 255 -5.22 4.89 22.54
C GLY A 255 -6.32 4.01 23.14
N THR A 256 -7.48 3.88 22.47
CA THR A 256 -8.61 3.05 22.94
C THR A 256 -8.45 1.55 22.63
N GLY A 257 -7.35 1.12 22.03
CA GLY A 257 -7.09 -0.30 21.72
C GLY A 257 -7.75 -0.79 20.45
N LYS A 258 -7.94 0.07 19.45
CA LYS A 258 -8.51 -0.24 18.12
C LYS A 258 -7.93 -1.51 17.50
N THR A 259 -6.61 -1.67 17.54
CA THR A 259 -5.90 -2.83 16.93
C THR A 259 -6.44 -4.19 17.42
N LEU A 260 -6.63 -4.35 18.73
CA LEU A 260 -7.16 -5.59 19.30
C LEU A 260 -8.67 -5.74 19.08
N ALA A 261 -9.40 -4.65 19.12
CA ALA A 261 -10.84 -4.63 18.85
C ALA A 261 -11.14 -5.00 17.39
N LEU A 262 -10.35 -4.48 16.43
CA LEU A 262 -10.44 -4.84 15.01
C LEU A 262 -10.10 -6.31 14.78
N LEU A 263 -9.06 -6.83 15.42
CA LEU A 263 -8.72 -8.25 15.33
C LEU A 263 -9.87 -9.13 15.88
N HIS A 264 -10.47 -8.71 17.01
CA HIS A 264 -11.63 -9.41 17.58
C HIS A 264 -12.82 -9.41 16.63
N PHE A 265 -13.17 -8.26 16.06
CA PHE A 265 -14.18 -8.18 15.00
C PHE A 265 -13.86 -9.14 13.86
N ALA A 266 -12.64 -9.07 13.29
CA ALA A 266 -12.28 -9.84 12.11
C ALA A 266 -12.34 -11.36 12.35
N LEU A 267 -11.83 -11.83 13.48
CA LEU A 267 -11.87 -13.26 13.84
C LEU A 267 -13.32 -13.74 14.08
N ARG A 268 -14.14 -12.99 14.82
CA ARG A 268 -15.56 -13.30 15.01
C ARG A 268 -16.32 -13.28 13.68
N HIS A 269 -15.97 -12.32 12.82
CA HIS A 269 -16.60 -12.18 11.51
C HIS A 269 -16.21 -13.33 10.56
N CYS A 270 -14.96 -13.78 10.57
CA CYS A 270 -14.52 -14.98 9.87
C CYS A 270 -15.27 -16.22 10.39
N GLN A 271 -15.41 -16.36 11.71
CA GLN A 271 -16.15 -17.47 12.31
C GLN A 271 -17.60 -17.52 11.86
N TYR A 272 -18.27 -16.38 11.81
CA TYR A 272 -19.69 -16.28 11.46
C TYR A 272 -19.95 -16.41 9.95
N THR A 273 -19.10 -15.80 9.11
CA THR A 273 -19.33 -15.71 7.65
C THR A 273 -18.58 -16.76 6.84
N GLY A 274 -17.70 -17.55 7.45
CA GLY A 274 -16.87 -18.53 6.75
C GLY A 274 -15.72 -17.92 5.93
N LYS A 275 -15.40 -16.63 6.14
CA LYS A 275 -14.23 -16.02 5.49
C LYS A 275 -12.95 -16.61 6.08
N HIS A 276 -11.92 -16.77 5.24
CA HIS A 276 -10.73 -17.55 5.59
C HIS A 276 -9.43 -16.73 5.56
N ARG A 277 -9.52 -15.43 5.26
CA ARG A 277 -8.33 -14.56 5.17
C ARG A 277 -8.61 -13.17 5.74
N ILE A 278 -7.61 -12.61 6.43
CA ILE A 278 -7.67 -11.26 7.03
C ILE A 278 -6.52 -10.44 6.48
N PHE A 279 -6.83 -9.27 5.95
CA PHE A 279 -5.85 -8.24 5.55
C PHE A 279 -5.90 -7.09 6.53
N VAL A 280 -4.73 -6.65 6.98
CA VAL A 280 -4.56 -5.39 7.72
C VAL A 280 -3.76 -4.43 6.85
N VAL A 281 -4.39 -3.34 6.48
CA VAL A 281 -3.83 -2.33 5.57
C VAL A 281 -3.53 -1.07 6.36
N LEU A 282 -2.26 -0.67 6.37
CA LEU A 282 -1.73 0.43 7.18
C LEU A 282 -1.03 1.47 6.30
N PRO A 283 -1.09 2.77 6.63
CA PRO A 283 -0.47 3.80 5.78
C PRO A 283 1.05 3.86 5.87
N PHE A 284 1.65 3.45 7.00
CA PHE A 284 3.07 3.65 7.29
C PHE A 284 3.76 2.37 7.75
N LEU A 285 5.03 2.19 7.34
CA LEU A 285 5.86 1.04 7.72
C LEU A 285 6.06 0.91 9.24
N SER A 286 6.21 2.04 9.95
CA SER A 286 6.34 2.04 11.41
C SER A 286 5.12 1.46 12.13
N LEU A 287 3.92 1.67 11.59
CA LEU A 287 2.68 1.07 12.10
C LEU A 287 2.65 -0.44 11.82
N ILE A 288 3.15 -0.89 10.67
CA ILE A 288 3.24 -2.31 10.33
C ILE A 288 4.13 -3.04 11.34
N GLU A 289 5.34 -2.56 11.58
CA GLU A 289 6.27 -3.17 12.52
C GLU A 289 5.69 -3.27 13.94
N GLN A 290 5.01 -2.22 14.40
CA GLN A 290 4.35 -2.19 15.70
C GLN A 290 3.19 -3.19 15.77
N SER A 291 2.33 -3.21 14.76
CA SER A 291 1.15 -4.07 14.72
C SER A 291 1.52 -5.53 14.54
N ALA A 292 2.50 -5.83 13.69
CA ALA A 292 3.01 -7.18 13.46
C ALA A 292 3.57 -7.81 14.75
N LYS A 293 4.30 -7.02 15.57
CA LYS A 293 4.79 -7.47 16.89
C LYS A 293 3.64 -7.88 17.83
N VAL A 294 2.49 -7.21 17.74
CA VAL A 294 1.30 -7.56 18.55
C VAL A 294 0.62 -8.80 17.98
N TYR A 295 0.37 -8.83 16.66
CA TYR A 295 -0.33 -9.93 16.02
C TYR A 295 0.42 -11.26 16.12
N ARG A 296 1.75 -11.27 15.99
CA ARG A 296 2.59 -12.47 16.17
C ARG A 296 2.55 -13.10 17.56
N LYS A 297 2.10 -12.36 18.58
CA LYS A 297 1.87 -12.91 19.94
C LYS A 297 0.53 -13.65 20.04
N ILE A 298 -0.36 -13.47 19.07
CA ILE A 298 -1.72 -13.98 19.06
C ILE A 298 -1.91 -15.03 17.97
N LEU A 299 -1.37 -14.75 16.79
CA LEU A 299 -1.53 -15.55 15.57
C LEU A 299 -0.24 -16.28 15.22
N PRO A 300 -0.30 -17.57 14.84
CA PRO A 300 0.87 -18.36 14.47
C PRO A 300 1.50 -17.91 13.14
N HIS A 301 0.66 -17.48 12.19
CA HIS A 301 1.05 -17.08 10.85
C HIS A 301 0.68 -15.61 10.61
N VAL A 302 1.68 -14.76 10.48
CA VAL A 302 1.53 -13.33 10.18
C VAL A 302 2.53 -12.97 9.10
N MET A 303 2.03 -12.73 7.90
CA MET A 303 2.84 -12.30 6.76
C MET A 303 2.85 -10.78 6.64
N GLU A 304 4.02 -10.22 6.36
CA GLU A 304 4.19 -8.81 6.00
C GLU A 304 4.52 -8.69 4.51
N ASP A 305 3.74 -7.91 3.75
CA ASP A 305 4.03 -7.57 2.34
C ASP A 305 4.19 -6.06 2.18
N HIS A 306 5.42 -5.59 2.26
CA HIS A 306 5.81 -4.20 2.02
C HIS A 306 7.25 -4.11 1.50
N SER A 307 7.67 -2.92 1.03
CA SER A 307 8.95 -2.72 0.35
C SER A 307 10.19 -3.11 1.18
N GLN A 308 10.09 -3.10 2.52
CA GLN A 308 11.17 -3.43 3.45
C GLN A 308 11.00 -4.79 4.13
N ALA A 309 10.00 -5.60 3.75
CA ALA A 309 9.77 -6.90 4.36
C ALA A 309 10.94 -7.88 4.12
N CYS A 310 11.52 -8.38 5.21
CA CYS A 310 12.57 -9.39 5.19
C CYS A 310 11.96 -10.79 5.22
N LEU A 311 11.51 -11.29 4.06
CA LEU A 311 10.94 -12.63 3.97
C LEU A 311 12.00 -13.66 3.58
N PRO A 312 12.04 -14.85 4.25
CA PRO A 312 12.80 -16.00 3.79
C PRO A 312 12.45 -16.33 2.32
N GLU A 313 13.36 -16.97 1.60
CA GLU A 313 13.16 -17.25 0.18
C GLU A 313 11.90 -18.08 -0.08
N GLU A 314 11.64 -19.04 0.78
CA GLU A 314 10.45 -19.89 0.80
C GLU A 314 9.14 -19.12 0.95
N MET A 315 9.15 -18.03 1.74
CA MET A 315 7.97 -17.19 1.99
C MET A 315 7.70 -16.13 0.91
N ARG A 316 8.63 -15.91 -0.02
CA ARG A 316 8.48 -14.85 -1.05
C ARG A 316 7.38 -15.13 -2.05
N ASP A 317 7.17 -16.40 -2.41
CA ASP A 317 6.08 -16.77 -3.31
C ASP A 317 4.72 -16.60 -2.63
N TYR A 318 4.59 -16.96 -1.36
CA TYR A 318 3.38 -16.74 -0.57
C TYR A 318 3.01 -15.24 -0.46
N ALA A 319 4.01 -14.37 -0.24
CA ALA A 319 3.80 -12.92 -0.21
C ALA A 319 3.41 -12.37 -1.60
N ALA A 320 4.03 -12.89 -2.66
CA ALA A 320 3.70 -12.50 -4.03
C ALA A 320 2.29 -12.89 -4.42
N ARG A 321 1.70 -13.91 -3.77
CA ARG A 321 0.36 -14.43 -4.00
C ARG A 321 -0.67 -13.96 -2.98
N TRP A 322 -0.28 -13.47 -1.80
CA TRP A 322 -1.15 -13.24 -0.64
C TRP A 322 -1.94 -14.48 -0.21
N SER A 323 -1.29 -15.63 -0.20
CA SER A 323 -1.93 -16.91 0.12
C SER A 323 -2.03 -17.21 1.62
N GLU A 324 -1.30 -16.49 2.46
CA GLU A 324 -1.38 -16.65 3.92
C GLU A 324 -2.71 -16.21 4.52
N PRO A 325 -3.13 -16.81 5.64
CA PRO A 325 -4.43 -16.50 6.27
C PRO A 325 -4.48 -15.11 6.92
N PHE A 326 -3.33 -14.53 7.29
CA PHE A 326 -3.25 -13.20 7.89
C PHE A 326 -2.10 -12.39 7.28
N ILE A 327 -2.45 -11.28 6.64
CA ILE A 327 -1.53 -10.46 5.87
C ILE A 327 -1.58 -9.02 6.35
N ILE A 328 -0.40 -8.44 6.58
CA ILE A 328 -0.25 -7.01 6.87
C ILE A 328 0.46 -6.37 5.68
N THR A 329 -0.11 -5.30 5.14
CA THR A 329 0.45 -4.60 3.98
C THR A 329 0.28 -3.08 4.10
N THR A 330 0.96 -2.33 3.23
CA THR A 330 0.77 -0.88 3.15
C THR A 330 -0.42 -0.50 2.27
N SER A 331 -1.07 0.64 2.56
CA SER A 331 -2.11 1.21 1.69
C SER A 331 -1.60 1.41 0.26
N VAL A 332 -0.34 1.84 0.10
CA VAL A 332 0.32 1.97 -1.20
C VAL A 332 0.32 0.63 -1.94
N ARG A 333 0.88 -0.41 -1.33
CA ARG A 333 1.00 -1.73 -1.94
C ARG A 333 -0.35 -2.34 -2.28
N PHE A 334 -1.32 -2.19 -1.37
CA PHE A 334 -2.67 -2.71 -1.54
C PHE A 334 -3.39 -2.05 -2.73
N PHE A 335 -3.50 -0.74 -2.72
CA PHE A 335 -4.26 -0.02 -3.74
C PHE A 335 -3.54 0.04 -5.09
N GLU A 336 -2.22 0.26 -5.11
CA GLU A 336 -1.48 0.25 -6.38
C GLU A 336 -1.56 -1.13 -7.07
N SER A 337 -1.64 -2.24 -6.31
CA SER A 337 -1.90 -3.56 -6.92
C SER A 337 -3.29 -3.65 -7.54
N LEU A 338 -4.33 -3.08 -6.91
CA LEU A 338 -5.71 -3.07 -7.44
C LEU A 338 -5.88 -2.24 -8.73
N PHE A 339 -5.00 -1.26 -8.95
CA PHE A 339 -5.05 -0.39 -10.13
C PHE A 339 -3.92 -0.69 -11.12
N SER A 340 -3.05 -1.67 -10.85
CA SER A 340 -1.94 -2.04 -11.74
C SER A 340 -2.43 -2.72 -13.02
N ASP A 341 -1.61 -2.62 -14.06
CA ASP A 341 -1.74 -3.34 -15.33
C ASP A 341 -0.70 -4.46 -15.46
N ARG A 342 0.18 -4.64 -14.43
CA ARG A 342 1.34 -5.56 -14.48
C ARG A 342 1.01 -6.93 -13.91
N PRO A 343 1.47 -8.02 -14.55
CA PRO A 343 1.25 -9.40 -14.07
C PRO A 343 1.71 -9.59 -12.63
N THR A 344 2.91 -9.11 -12.29
CA THR A 344 3.52 -9.28 -10.97
C THR A 344 2.74 -8.64 -9.83
N ASP A 345 2.09 -7.50 -10.10
CA ASP A 345 1.31 -6.79 -9.10
C ASP A 345 -0.12 -7.34 -9.00
N CYS A 346 -0.69 -7.77 -10.13
CA CYS A 346 -2.03 -8.34 -10.18
C CYS A 346 -2.10 -9.79 -9.68
N ARG A 347 -1.02 -10.58 -9.71
CA ARG A 347 -0.95 -12.01 -9.40
C ARG A 347 -1.68 -12.41 -8.11
N LYS A 348 -1.74 -11.55 -7.13
CA LYS A 348 -2.27 -11.79 -5.78
C LYS A 348 -3.75 -11.43 -5.59
N LEU A 349 -4.38 -10.72 -6.53
CA LEU A 349 -5.68 -10.06 -6.32
C LEU A 349 -6.82 -11.06 -6.09
N HIS A 350 -6.82 -12.22 -6.74
CA HIS A 350 -7.85 -13.25 -6.57
C HIS A 350 -7.97 -13.72 -5.12
N ASN A 351 -6.89 -13.62 -4.33
CA ASN A 351 -6.86 -13.98 -2.91
C ASN A 351 -7.54 -12.95 -2.00
N LEU A 352 -7.98 -11.79 -2.53
CA LEU A 352 -8.83 -10.85 -1.80
C LEU A 352 -10.27 -11.35 -1.67
N ALA A 353 -10.74 -12.20 -2.60
CA ALA A 353 -12.11 -12.69 -2.56
C ALA A 353 -12.41 -13.41 -1.23
N ASN A 354 -13.61 -13.17 -0.67
CA ASN A 354 -14.08 -13.74 0.58
C ASN A 354 -13.17 -13.49 1.80
N SER A 355 -12.55 -12.30 1.86
CA SER A 355 -11.68 -11.89 2.96
C SER A 355 -12.30 -10.81 3.85
N VAL A 356 -11.68 -10.58 5.02
CA VAL A 356 -11.90 -9.41 5.87
C VAL A 356 -10.73 -8.46 5.66
N ILE A 357 -11.01 -7.20 5.34
CA ILE A 357 -9.99 -6.18 5.06
C ILE A 357 -10.14 -5.04 6.07
N LEU A 358 -9.12 -4.82 6.86
CA LEU A 358 -9.09 -3.80 7.92
C LEU A 358 -8.17 -2.66 7.49
N PHE A 359 -8.74 -1.51 7.14
CA PHE A 359 -7.98 -0.28 6.93
C PHE A 359 -7.88 0.48 8.24
N ASP A 360 -6.70 0.55 8.83
CA ASP A 360 -6.46 1.40 9.99
C ASP A 360 -5.85 2.73 9.56
N GLU A 361 -6.16 3.80 10.26
CA GLU A 361 -5.85 5.19 9.89
C GLU A 361 -6.40 5.57 8.48
N ALA A 362 -7.67 5.22 8.23
CA ALA A 362 -8.33 5.37 6.92
C ALA A 362 -8.40 6.83 6.41
N GLN A 363 -8.26 7.85 7.28
CA GLN A 363 -8.16 9.25 6.89
C GLN A 363 -6.90 9.57 6.06
N SER A 364 -5.92 8.67 6.03
CA SER A 364 -4.70 8.84 5.22
C SER A 364 -4.88 8.59 3.72
N LEU A 365 -6.09 8.23 3.27
CA LEU A 365 -6.39 8.03 1.86
C LEU A 365 -6.24 9.35 1.09
N PRO A 366 -5.43 9.40 0.00
CA PRO A 366 -5.23 10.63 -0.76
C PRO A 366 -6.52 11.08 -1.45
N ILE A 367 -6.87 12.35 -1.29
CA ILE A 367 -8.13 12.91 -1.83
C ILE A 367 -8.14 12.86 -3.36
N SER A 368 -6.99 13.05 -4.00
CA SER A 368 -6.84 13.02 -5.47
C SER A 368 -7.26 11.69 -6.13
N VAL A 369 -7.24 10.59 -5.38
CA VAL A 369 -7.64 9.25 -5.85
C VAL A 369 -8.77 8.64 -5.03
N LEU A 370 -9.42 9.42 -4.17
CA LEU A 370 -10.39 8.94 -3.19
C LEU A 370 -11.62 8.28 -3.83
N SER A 371 -12.26 8.94 -4.79
CA SER A 371 -13.49 8.42 -5.44
C SER A 371 -13.26 7.04 -6.09
N PRO A 372 -12.26 6.83 -6.98
CA PRO A 372 -12.00 5.52 -7.54
C PRO A 372 -11.59 4.49 -6.48
N THR A 373 -10.86 4.89 -5.43
CA THR A 373 -10.49 4.01 -4.31
C THR A 373 -11.72 3.48 -3.58
N LEU A 374 -12.66 4.35 -3.23
CA LEU A 374 -13.89 3.95 -2.54
C LEU A 374 -14.80 3.10 -3.43
N LYS A 375 -14.87 3.38 -4.75
CA LYS A 375 -15.61 2.55 -5.71
C LYS A 375 -15.06 1.12 -5.77
N VAL A 376 -13.73 0.96 -5.85
CA VAL A 376 -13.09 -0.36 -5.84
C VAL A 376 -13.33 -1.09 -4.52
N VAL A 377 -13.23 -0.41 -3.37
CA VAL A 377 -13.52 -1.00 -2.07
C VAL A 377 -14.97 -1.48 -1.98
N LYS A 378 -15.91 -0.66 -2.48
CA LYS A 378 -17.32 -1.06 -2.53
C LYS A 378 -17.52 -2.27 -3.44
N GLU A 379 -16.88 -2.31 -4.59
CA GLU A 379 -16.91 -3.45 -5.53
C GLU A 379 -16.38 -4.73 -4.89
N LEU A 380 -15.29 -4.66 -4.10
CA LEU A 380 -14.78 -5.81 -3.34
C LEU A 380 -15.83 -6.36 -2.36
N CYS A 381 -16.65 -5.49 -1.76
CA CYS A 381 -17.74 -5.92 -0.88
C CYS A 381 -18.91 -6.51 -1.67
N ASP A 382 -19.37 -5.83 -2.70
CA ASP A 382 -20.61 -6.13 -3.41
C ASP A 382 -20.50 -7.40 -4.28
N ARG A 383 -19.31 -7.65 -4.89
CA ARG A 383 -19.12 -8.72 -5.87
C ARG A 383 -18.14 -9.80 -5.46
N TYR A 384 -17.13 -9.45 -4.65
CA TYR A 384 -16.07 -10.40 -4.28
C TYR A 384 -16.22 -10.94 -2.85
N GLY A 385 -17.37 -10.67 -2.21
CA GLY A 385 -17.68 -11.20 -0.89
C GLY A 385 -16.75 -10.70 0.22
N CYS A 386 -16.05 -9.59 0.03
CA CYS A 386 -15.20 -9.01 1.07
C CYS A 386 -16.03 -8.33 2.15
N SER A 387 -15.47 -8.23 3.35
CA SER A 387 -15.96 -7.35 4.40
C SER A 387 -14.87 -6.36 4.74
N VAL A 388 -15.18 -5.07 4.66
CA VAL A 388 -14.18 -4.00 4.79
C VAL A 388 -14.52 -3.13 5.99
N VAL A 389 -13.51 -2.85 6.83
CA VAL A 389 -13.61 -1.93 7.96
C VAL A 389 -12.68 -0.75 7.76
N PHE A 390 -13.20 0.47 7.81
CA PHE A 390 -12.41 1.70 7.90
C PHE A 390 -12.33 2.17 9.35
N SER A 391 -11.14 2.07 9.94
CA SER A 391 -10.86 2.44 11.32
C SER A 391 -10.06 3.75 11.37
N THR A 392 -10.50 4.68 12.19
CA THR A 392 -9.81 5.95 12.40
C THR A 392 -10.32 6.67 13.66
N ALA A 393 -9.53 7.61 14.17
CA ALA A 393 -9.98 8.58 15.17
C ALA A 393 -10.69 9.80 14.53
N THR A 394 -10.57 9.97 13.22
CA THR A 394 -11.10 11.12 12.47
C THR A 394 -11.86 10.62 11.26
N GLN A 395 -13.04 10.00 11.50
CA GLN A 395 -13.81 9.34 10.44
C GLN A 395 -14.29 10.35 9.39
N PRO A 396 -13.83 10.24 8.13
CA PRO A 396 -14.33 11.08 7.04
C PRO A 396 -15.79 10.77 6.72
N ASP A 397 -16.54 11.81 6.40
CA ASP A 397 -17.92 11.67 5.94
C ASP A 397 -17.96 11.54 4.39
N TYR A 398 -17.94 10.29 3.93
CA TYR A 398 -17.99 9.99 2.49
C TYR A 398 -19.41 9.99 1.88
N THR A 399 -20.45 10.24 2.69
CA THR A 399 -21.85 10.26 2.19
C THR A 399 -22.10 11.38 1.19
N GLY A 400 -21.27 12.43 1.22
CA GLY A 400 -21.30 13.51 0.22
C GLY A 400 -20.82 13.11 -1.17
N LEU A 401 -20.18 11.97 -1.34
CA LEU A 401 -19.72 11.43 -2.63
C LEU A 401 -20.85 10.58 -3.26
N GLN A 402 -21.81 11.24 -3.91
CA GLN A 402 -23.02 10.58 -4.46
C GLN A 402 -22.67 9.44 -5.43
N GLU A 403 -21.61 9.58 -6.21
CA GLU A 403 -21.14 8.61 -7.20
C GLU A 403 -20.61 7.30 -6.57
N VAL A 404 -20.32 7.30 -5.26
CA VAL A 404 -19.85 6.11 -4.53
C VAL A 404 -20.98 5.37 -3.84
N ASN A 405 -22.09 6.09 -3.48
CA ASN A 405 -23.18 5.55 -2.67
C ASN A 405 -22.66 4.83 -1.41
N TRP A 406 -21.86 5.56 -0.61
CA TRP A 406 -21.19 5.02 0.55
C TRP A 406 -22.17 4.80 1.70
N GLN A 407 -22.36 3.54 2.10
CA GLN A 407 -23.17 3.13 3.24
C GLN A 407 -22.40 2.13 4.08
N ALA A 408 -21.91 2.56 5.21
CA ALA A 408 -21.12 1.74 6.14
C ALA A 408 -21.83 1.61 7.49
N TYR A 409 -21.69 0.45 8.13
CA TYR A 409 -22.18 0.23 9.48
C TYR A 409 -21.10 0.61 10.50
N GLU A 410 -21.44 1.53 11.46
CA GLU A 410 -20.53 1.92 12.52
C GLU A 410 -20.47 0.84 13.61
N LEU A 411 -19.25 0.34 13.90
CA LEU A 411 -19.01 -0.71 14.90
C LEU A 411 -19.12 -0.20 16.33
N LEU A 412 -18.93 1.12 16.54
CA LEU A 412 -19.05 1.79 17.82
C LEU A 412 -20.17 2.85 17.76
N PRO A 413 -21.45 2.49 17.83
CA PRO A 413 -22.55 3.46 17.72
C PRO A 413 -22.51 4.58 18.78
N GLU A 414 -21.90 4.32 19.91
CA GLU A 414 -21.77 5.24 21.05
C GLU A 414 -20.45 6.04 21.08
N TYR A 415 -19.79 6.22 19.90
CA TYR A 415 -18.48 6.89 19.83
C TYR A 415 -18.47 8.31 20.46
N ASP A 416 -19.58 9.05 20.40
CA ASP A 416 -19.68 10.37 21.03
C ASP A 416 -19.41 10.32 22.56
N ALA A 417 -19.88 9.27 23.24
CA ALA A 417 -19.62 9.06 24.65
C ALA A 417 -18.13 8.80 24.92
N PHE A 418 -17.46 8.07 24.02
CA PHE A 418 -16.02 7.82 24.10
C PHE A 418 -15.21 9.11 23.94
N TYR A 419 -15.55 9.97 22.97
CA TYR A 419 -14.86 11.24 22.77
C TYR A 419 -15.02 12.17 23.97
N LYS A 420 -16.21 12.27 24.54
CA LYS A 420 -16.48 13.09 25.73
C LYS A 420 -15.73 12.59 26.96
N ALA A 421 -15.79 11.27 27.23
CA ALA A 421 -15.20 10.68 28.44
C ALA A 421 -13.67 10.61 28.38
N LEU A 422 -13.08 10.52 27.19
CA LEU A 422 -11.64 10.41 26.99
C LEU A 422 -10.99 11.74 26.61
N ARG A 423 -11.64 12.85 26.88
CA ARG A 423 -11.05 14.18 26.70
C ARG A 423 -9.90 14.37 27.68
N ARG A 424 -8.67 14.54 27.15
CA ARG A 424 -7.43 14.58 27.92
C ARG A 424 -6.56 15.78 27.62
N THR A 425 -6.95 16.57 26.61
CA THR A 425 -6.18 17.72 26.16
C THR A 425 -7.04 18.95 26.12
N SER A 426 -6.46 20.08 26.51
CA SER A 426 -6.96 21.43 26.27
C SER A 426 -6.27 21.97 25.01
N THR A 427 -7.03 22.55 24.08
CA THR A 427 -6.47 23.06 22.81
C THR A 427 -6.54 24.57 22.80
N HIS A 428 -5.39 25.20 22.60
CA HIS A 428 -5.22 26.63 22.48
C HIS A 428 -4.89 26.99 21.02
N TRP A 429 -5.70 27.84 20.42
CA TRP A 429 -5.54 28.25 19.02
C TRP A 429 -4.88 29.61 18.93
N GLU A 430 -3.60 29.68 18.61
CA GLU A 430 -2.83 30.89 18.36
C GLU A 430 -2.56 31.03 16.84
N ILE A 431 -3.63 31.17 16.06
CA ILE A 431 -3.56 31.15 14.59
C ILE A 431 -3.85 32.48 13.92
N GLU A 432 -4.21 33.51 14.71
CA GLU A 432 -4.49 34.84 14.19
C GLU A 432 -3.20 35.55 13.77
N THR A 433 -2.19 35.52 14.63
CA THR A 433 -0.89 36.14 14.42
C THR A 433 0.20 35.09 14.24
N PRO A 434 1.03 35.17 13.18
CA PRO A 434 2.18 34.29 13.02
C PRO A 434 3.15 34.40 14.19
N THR A 435 3.69 33.27 14.67
CA THR A 435 4.60 33.17 15.80
C THR A 435 5.98 32.72 15.33
N PRO A 436 7.07 33.47 15.63
CA PRO A 436 8.43 33.04 15.32
C PRO A 436 8.79 31.71 15.99
N LEU A 437 9.55 30.86 15.32
CA LEU A 437 10.03 29.60 15.90
C LEU A 437 10.94 29.82 17.11
N GLU A 438 11.59 31.00 17.19
CA GLU A 438 12.39 31.42 18.34
C GLU A 438 11.56 31.57 19.62
N ASP A 439 10.33 32.13 19.51
CA ASP A 439 9.39 32.27 20.65
C ASP A 439 8.87 30.90 21.09
N ILE A 440 8.62 29.99 20.15
CA ILE A 440 8.25 28.60 20.46
C ILE A 440 9.41 27.91 21.19
N ALA A 441 10.66 28.11 20.76
CA ALA A 441 11.84 27.55 21.42
C ALA A 441 11.97 28.06 22.86
N GLU A 442 11.69 29.35 23.12
CA GLU A 442 11.70 29.91 24.46
C GLU A 442 10.67 29.25 25.36
N ARG A 443 9.41 29.17 24.92
CA ARG A 443 8.33 28.49 25.66
C ARG A 443 8.65 27.01 25.91
N MET A 444 9.23 26.30 24.94
CA MET A 444 9.63 24.89 25.09
C MET A 444 10.78 24.73 26.11
N ALA A 445 11.70 25.68 26.19
CA ALA A 445 12.82 25.62 27.13
C ALA A 445 12.37 25.63 28.60
N GLU A 446 11.22 26.24 28.90
CA GLU A 446 10.63 26.29 30.23
C GLU A 446 9.96 24.95 30.63
N GLN A 447 9.61 24.09 29.65
CA GLN A 447 8.90 22.84 29.88
C GLN A 447 9.89 21.68 30.06
N LYS A 448 9.52 20.68 30.88
CA LYS A 448 10.36 19.50 31.12
C LYS A 448 10.08 18.37 30.12
N ASN A 449 8.84 18.15 29.72
CA ASN A 449 8.44 17.08 28.83
C ASN A 449 7.51 17.66 27.75
N VAL A 450 8.11 18.10 26.64
CA VAL A 450 7.42 18.86 25.60
C VAL A 450 7.81 18.40 24.20
N CYS A 451 6.85 18.50 23.29
CA CYS A 451 7.11 18.25 21.87
C CYS A 451 6.59 19.40 21.02
N ALA A 452 7.35 19.79 19.97
CA ALA A 452 6.82 20.61 18.90
C ALA A 452 6.80 19.81 17.59
N ILE A 453 5.67 19.86 16.89
CA ILE A 453 5.51 19.23 15.57
C ILE A 453 5.32 20.33 14.53
N VAL A 454 6.22 20.41 13.59
CA VAL A 454 6.18 21.36 12.47
C VAL A 454 6.03 20.66 11.13
N ASN A 455 5.57 21.36 10.10
CA ASN A 455 5.21 20.76 8.82
C ASN A 455 6.42 20.47 7.91
N LEU A 456 7.51 21.24 8.05
CA LEU A 456 8.68 21.18 7.18
C LEU A 456 9.93 20.77 7.95
N ARG A 457 10.81 20.00 7.29
CA ARG A 457 12.12 19.60 7.85
C ARG A 457 13.03 20.79 8.12
N SER A 458 12.93 21.85 7.29
CA SER A 458 13.65 23.12 7.50
C SER A 458 13.23 23.78 8.82
N HIS A 459 11.93 23.89 9.08
CA HIS A 459 11.39 24.43 10.33
C HIS A 459 11.81 23.60 11.54
N ALA A 460 11.79 22.26 11.43
CA ALA A 460 12.25 21.39 12.50
C ALA A 460 13.73 21.62 12.84
N ARG A 461 14.60 21.78 11.84
CA ARG A 461 16.01 22.10 12.05
C ARG A 461 16.22 23.50 12.65
N SER A 462 15.45 24.50 12.19
CA SER A 462 15.53 25.86 12.72
C SER A 462 15.12 25.90 14.19
N LEU A 463 13.99 25.28 14.55
CA LEU A 463 13.52 25.19 15.92
C LEU A 463 14.49 24.39 16.82
N TYR A 464 15.06 23.28 16.32
CA TYR A 464 16.06 22.53 17.03
C TYR A 464 17.31 23.36 17.35
N ARG A 465 17.81 24.14 16.37
CA ARG A 465 18.95 25.05 16.58
C ARG A 465 18.63 26.18 17.57
N ALA A 466 17.39 26.70 17.57
CA ALA A 466 16.96 27.69 18.54
C ALA A 466 16.96 27.14 19.98
N LEU A 467 16.49 25.90 20.13
CA LEU A 467 16.50 25.18 21.40
C LEU A 467 17.90 24.80 21.89
N SER A 468 18.81 24.42 21.00
CA SER A 468 20.19 24.02 21.37
C SER A 468 21.02 25.17 21.96
N ARG A 469 20.60 26.43 21.77
CA ARG A 469 21.19 27.60 22.42
C ARG A 469 20.68 27.81 23.86
N ARG A 470 19.60 27.11 24.26
CA ARG A 470 18.88 27.34 25.52
C ARG A 470 18.89 26.14 26.45
N CYS A 471 19.08 24.96 25.91
CA CYS A 471 18.92 23.70 26.67
C CYS A 471 20.12 22.78 26.45
N PRO A 472 20.44 21.92 27.45
CA PRO A 472 21.49 20.91 27.32
C PRO A 472 21.22 19.92 26.18
N ASP A 473 22.25 19.52 25.48
CA ASP A 473 22.19 18.63 24.31
C ASP A 473 21.54 17.26 24.60
N GLU A 474 21.79 16.72 25.78
CA GLU A 474 21.24 15.43 26.22
C GLU A 474 19.72 15.45 26.46
N GLU A 475 19.09 16.60 26.53
CA GLU A 475 17.65 16.78 26.71
C GLU A 475 16.91 17.04 25.40
N LEU A 476 17.66 17.25 24.30
CA LEU A 476 17.12 17.70 23.00
C LEU A 476 17.14 16.57 21.99
N PHE A 477 16.00 16.38 21.31
CA PHE A 477 15.82 15.35 20.30
C PHE A 477 15.15 15.93 19.05
N LEU A 478 15.67 15.56 17.89
CA LEU A 478 15.04 15.84 16.59
C LEU A 478 14.54 14.54 15.98
N LEU A 479 13.28 14.51 15.57
CA LEU A 479 12.67 13.39 14.85
C LEU A 479 12.17 13.88 13.49
N SER A 480 12.82 13.46 12.42
CA SER A 480 12.39 13.74 11.05
C SER A 480 12.73 12.58 10.11
N THR A 481 12.26 12.67 8.87
CA THR A 481 12.63 11.72 7.80
C THR A 481 14.05 11.94 7.27
N ASP A 482 14.79 12.94 7.75
CA ASP A 482 16.22 13.10 7.50
C ASP A 482 17.06 12.08 8.31
N LEU A 483 16.49 11.52 9.37
CA LEU A 483 17.10 10.42 10.11
C LEU A 483 16.81 9.07 9.41
N CYS A 484 17.83 8.26 9.24
CA CYS A 484 17.60 6.88 8.76
C CYS A 484 16.82 6.06 9.81
N PRO A 485 16.14 4.96 9.42
CA PRO A 485 15.31 4.18 10.32
C PRO A 485 16.05 3.70 11.59
N ALA A 486 17.28 3.22 11.46
CA ALA A 486 18.11 2.78 12.61
C ALA A 486 18.32 3.92 13.61
N HIS A 487 18.72 5.09 13.14
CA HIS A 487 18.96 6.28 13.97
C HIS A 487 17.66 6.74 14.67
N ARG A 488 16.56 6.80 13.91
CA ARG A 488 15.24 7.19 14.43
C ARG A 488 14.75 6.26 15.54
N THR A 489 14.94 4.95 15.36
CA THR A 489 14.60 3.94 16.38
C THR A 489 15.38 4.19 17.67
N LYS A 490 16.69 4.43 17.58
CA LYS A 490 17.56 4.73 18.74
C LYS A 490 17.14 5.97 19.51
N ILE A 491 16.78 7.05 18.78
CA ILE A 491 16.29 8.30 19.39
C ILE A 491 14.96 8.04 20.10
N ILE A 492 14.02 7.34 19.48
CA ILE A 492 12.73 7.01 20.09
C ILE A 492 12.89 6.19 21.38
N GLU A 493 13.80 5.19 21.38
CA GLU A 493 14.11 4.41 22.58
C GLU A 493 14.71 5.26 23.69
N THR A 494 15.59 6.20 23.33
CA THR A 494 16.19 7.14 24.28
C THR A 494 15.15 8.08 24.90
N ILE A 495 14.25 8.63 24.09
CA ILE A 495 13.14 9.46 24.55
C ILE A 495 12.25 8.66 25.53
N ARG A 496 11.86 7.43 25.15
CA ARG A 496 11.04 6.55 26.03
C ARG A 496 11.70 6.27 27.37
N ARG A 497 13.00 6.00 27.39
CA ARG A 497 13.76 5.79 28.62
C ARG A 497 13.72 7.04 29.49
N ARG A 498 14.04 8.23 28.93
CA ARG A 498 14.00 9.51 29.67
C ARG A 498 12.61 9.82 30.23
N GLN A 499 11.55 9.61 29.44
CA GLN A 499 10.17 9.80 29.91
C GLN A 499 9.81 8.83 31.05
N LYS A 500 10.27 7.56 30.99
CA LYS A 500 10.08 6.59 32.07
C LYS A 500 10.81 7.01 33.35
N GLU A 501 12.01 7.55 33.20
CA GLU A 501 12.86 8.03 34.30
C GLU A 501 12.47 9.46 34.76
N ARG A 502 11.47 10.10 34.13
CA ARG A 502 11.01 11.47 34.39
C ARG A 502 12.11 12.52 34.22
N LEU A 503 13.07 12.26 33.34
CA LEU A 503 14.11 13.23 33.00
C LEU A 503 13.60 14.24 31.96
N PRO A 504 14.14 15.46 31.96
CA PRO A 504 13.76 16.47 30.96
C PRO A 504 13.94 15.95 29.53
N CYS A 505 12.93 16.19 28.70
CA CYS A 505 12.88 15.70 27.33
C CYS A 505 12.14 16.70 26.43
N ARG A 506 12.88 17.35 25.55
CA ARG A 506 12.38 18.33 24.58
C ARG A 506 12.54 17.78 23.18
N VAL A 507 11.44 17.58 22.50
CA VAL A 507 11.42 16.94 21.18
C VAL A 507 10.95 17.92 20.13
N VAL A 508 11.70 18.06 19.06
CA VAL A 508 11.25 18.71 17.82
C VAL A 508 11.00 17.64 16.79
N SER A 509 9.86 17.67 16.14
CA SER A 509 9.50 16.62 15.18
C SER A 509 8.81 17.19 13.94
N THR A 510 8.88 16.44 12.85
CA THR A 510 7.92 16.55 11.75
C THR A 510 6.77 15.56 11.97
N GLN A 511 5.90 15.37 10.98
CA GLN A 511 4.74 14.48 11.05
C GLN A 511 5.07 13.02 11.42
N CYS A 512 6.33 12.62 11.38
CA CYS A 512 6.76 11.23 11.65
C CYS A 512 6.47 10.74 13.09
N ILE A 513 6.14 11.65 14.03
CA ILE A 513 5.74 11.29 15.39
C ILE A 513 4.21 11.06 15.53
N GLU A 514 3.42 11.57 14.60
CA GLU A 514 1.95 11.52 14.67
C GLU A 514 1.41 10.10 14.62
N ALA A 515 2.04 9.21 13.84
CA ALA A 515 1.65 7.82 13.70
C ALA A 515 2.81 6.85 14.01
N GLY A 516 2.48 5.69 14.58
CA GLY A 516 3.45 4.60 14.80
C GLY A 516 4.48 4.82 15.92
N VAL A 517 4.37 5.89 16.71
CA VAL A 517 5.31 6.16 17.81
C VAL A 517 4.55 6.26 19.14
N ASP A 518 5.00 5.49 20.13
CA ASP A 518 4.40 5.49 21.48
C ASP A 518 5.21 6.39 22.41
N LEU A 519 4.92 7.69 22.36
CA LEU A 519 5.48 8.73 23.21
C LEU A 519 4.34 9.53 23.87
N ASP A 520 4.62 10.14 25.03
CA ASP A 520 3.64 10.83 25.86
C ASP A 520 4.23 12.14 26.38
N PHE A 521 3.61 13.28 26.04
CA PHE A 521 4.08 14.62 26.41
C PHE A 521 3.05 15.35 27.24
N ASP A 522 3.52 16.21 28.14
CA ASP A 522 2.64 17.03 28.99
C ASP A 522 2.14 18.27 28.24
N CYS A 523 2.98 18.83 27.37
CA CYS A 523 2.71 19.97 26.51
C CYS A 523 3.14 19.69 25.08
N LEU A 524 2.34 20.13 24.11
CA LEU A 524 2.60 19.94 22.69
C LEU A 524 2.31 21.22 21.89
N TYR A 525 3.25 21.64 21.09
CA TYR A 525 3.10 22.71 20.10
C TYR A 525 2.92 22.09 18.73
N ARG A 526 1.87 22.48 17.99
CA ARG A 526 1.59 21.98 16.65
C ARG A 526 1.46 23.14 15.66
N ALA A 527 2.34 23.22 14.69
CA ALA A 527 2.14 24.15 13.56
C ALA A 527 0.80 23.83 12.88
N LEU A 528 0.07 24.87 12.45
CA LEU A 528 -1.23 24.72 11.79
C LEU A 528 -1.16 23.70 10.64
N ALA A 529 -2.10 22.78 10.63
CA ALA A 529 -2.10 21.58 9.80
C ALA A 529 -3.53 21.17 9.45
N PRO A 530 -3.73 20.15 8.60
CA PRO A 530 -5.02 19.47 8.45
C PRO A 530 -5.56 18.99 9.81
N LEU A 531 -6.87 18.97 9.98
CA LEU A 531 -7.50 18.68 11.28
C LEU A 531 -7.13 17.29 11.82
N GLU A 532 -7.05 16.30 10.96
CA GLU A 532 -6.62 14.95 11.31
C GLU A 532 -5.20 14.89 11.88
N ALA A 533 -4.28 15.71 11.35
CA ALA A 533 -2.91 15.79 11.84
C ALA A 533 -2.86 16.47 13.24
N ILE A 534 -3.70 17.50 13.47
CA ILE A 534 -3.83 18.16 14.77
C ILE A 534 -4.38 17.17 15.81
N ILE A 535 -5.40 16.37 15.44
CA ILE A 535 -6.00 15.35 16.34
C ILE A 535 -5.01 14.22 16.61
N GLN A 536 -4.21 13.79 15.63
CA GLN A 536 -3.15 12.79 15.84
C GLN A 536 -2.06 13.30 16.78
N ALA A 537 -1.68 14.57 16.63
CA ALA A 537 -0.74 15.25 17.54
C ALA A 537 -1.32 15.31 18.97
N ALA A 538 -2.59 15.70 19.13
CA ALA A 538 -3.29 15.67 20.42
C ALA A 538 -3.25 14.29 21.09
N GLY A 539 -3.31 13.22 20.29
CA GLY A 539 -3.17 11.83 20.75
C GLY A 539 -1.78 11.47 21.30
N ARG A 540 -0.80 12.39 21.24
CA ARG A 540 0.54 12.26 21.86
C ARG A 540 0.68 13.13 23.11
N CYS A 541 -0.33 13.95 23.41
CA CYS A 541 -0.39 14.81 24.57
C CYS A 541 -1.24 14.16 25.67
N ASN A 542 -0.68 13.95 26.86
CA ASN A 542 -1.32 13.24 27.97
C ASN A 542 -1.97 11.89 27.57
N ARG A 543 -1.27 11.16 26.73
CA ARG A 543 -1.77 9.91 26.11
C ARG A 543 -2.19 8.86 27.12
N ASN A 544 -1.46 8.75 28.22
CA ASN A 544 -1.68 7.76 29.27
C ASN A 544 -2.58 8.26 30.40
N GLY A 545 -3.08 9.50 30.33
CA GLY A 545 -3.93 10.09 31.35
C GLY A 545 -3.23 10.29 32.70
N LYS A 546 -1.92 10.57 32.69
CA LYS A 546 -1.13 10.78 33.92
C LYS A 546 -1.35 12.15 34.55
N SER A 547 -1.69 13.13 33.73
CA SER A 547 -2.05 14.49 34.12
C SER A 547 -3.56 14.67 34.00
N THR A 548 -4.11 15.64 34.74
CA THR A 548 -5.54 16.02 34.65
C THR A 548 -5.89 16.47 33.23
N CYS A 549 -5.00 17.24 32.58
CA CYS A 549 -5.15 17.72 31.22
C CYS A 549 -3.76 17.98 30.63
N GLY A 550 -3.55 17.63 29.35
CA GLY A 550 -2.37 18.02 28.59
C GLY A 550 -2.67 19.28 27.79
N GLU A 551 -1.65 20.08 27.50
CA GLU A 551 -1.77 21.34 26.79
C GLU A 551 -1.36 21.21 25.33
N LEU A 552 -2.28 21.47 24.40
CA LEU A 552 -2.02 21.51 22.96
C LEU A 552 -2.11 22.94 22.43
N TRP A 553 -1.03 23.46 21.92
CA TRP A 553 -0.93 24.80 21.32
C TRP A 553 -0.84 24.68 19.80
N VAL A 554 -1.85 25.20 19.08
CA VAL A 554 -1.84 25.25 17.61
C VAL A 554 -1.43 26.66 17.18
N PHE A 555 -0.36 26.78 16.41
CA PHE A 555 0.22 28.08 16.02
C PHE A 555 0.53 28.13 14.50
N VAL A 556 0.68 29.32 13.96
CA VAL A 556 1.14 29.55 12.60
C VAL A 556 2.59 30.05 12.65
N PRO A 557 3.56 29.33 12.10
CA PRO A 557 4.93 29.82 12.00
C PRO A 557 5.01 31.12 11.20
N SER A 558 5.92 32.05 11.59
CA SER A 558 6.15 33.30 10.86
C SER A 558 7.11 33.14 9.68
N GLU A 559 7.74 31.99 9.54
CA GLU A 559 8.67 31.62 8.49
C GLU A 559 7.97 31.48 7.13
N GLU A 560 8.73 31.60 6.05
CA GLU A 560 8.24 31.35 4.70
C GLU A 560 8.00 29.85 4.45
N HIS A 561 7.16 29.53 3.47
CA HIS A 561 6.84 28.15 3.08
C HIS A 561 6.35 27.30 4.25
N LEU A 562 5.06 27.43 4.60
CA LEU A 562 4.48 26.78 5.79
C LEU A 562 4.13 25.30 5.58
N TYR A 563 3.93 24.86 4.35
CA TYR A 563 3.33 23.57 4.02
C TYR A 563 4.14 22.79 2.97
N PRO A 564 4.09 21.46 3.01
CA PRO A 564 4.86 20.62 2.08
C PRO A 564 4.32 20.63 0.65
N ASP A 565 3.02 20.83 0.47
CA ASP A 565 2.33 20.85 -0.81
C ASP A 565 1.01 21.63 -0.74
N SER A 566 0.38 21.87 -1.91
CA SER A 566 -0.86 22.63 -2.01
C SER A 566 -2.08 21.91 -1.40
N HIS A 567 -2.11 20.59 -1.37
CA HIS A 567 -3.22 19.84 -0.76
C HIS A 567 -3.19 20.03 0.76
N TYR A 568 -2.02 19.94 1.34
CA TYR A 568 -1.81 20.17 2.77
C TYR A 568 -2.16 21.61 3.16
N GLU A 569 -1.72 22.58 2.35
CA GLU A 569 -2.03 24.01 2.53
C GLU A 569 -3.54 24.28 2.48
N ASN A 570 -4.22 23.75 1.48
CA ASN A 570 -5.68 23.91 1.34
C ASN A 570 -6.41 23.32 2.56
N ALA A 571 -6.03 22.14 3.01
CA ALA A 571 -6.63 21.50 4.17
C ALA A 571 -6.39 22.31 5.46
N ALA A 572 -5.18 22.84 5.67
CA ALA A 572 -4.86 23.72 6.79
C ALA A 572 -5.61 25.06 6.71
N THR A 573 -5.80 25.61 5.50
CA THR A 573 -6.58 26.83 5.27
C THR A 573 -8.06 26.62 5.63
N ILE A 574 -8.63 25.46 5.31
CA ILE A 574 -10.00 25.11 5.72
C ILE A 574 -10.10 25.09 7.26
N VAL A 575 -9.13 24.49 7.96
CA VAL A 575 -9.10 24.49 9.43
C VAL A 575 -9.06 25.91 9.98
N ARG A 576 -8.20 26.79 9.43
CA ARG A 576 -8.11 28.19 9.84
C ARG A 576 -9.45 28.92 9.65
N ALA A 577 -10.05 28.77 8.47
CA ALA A 577 -11.34 29.40 8.15
C ALA A 577 -12.45 28.89 9.08
N MET A 578 -12.52 27.59 9.33
CA MET A 578 -13.51 27.00 10.24
C MET A 578 -13.34 27.51 11.67
N GLN A 579 -12.11 27.57 12.20
CA GLN A 579 -11.82 28.03 13.54
C GLN A 579 -12.23 29.51 13.73
N MET A 580 -12.03 30.36 12.70
CA MET A 580 -12.44 31.75 12.72
C MET A 580 -13.95 31.96 12.69
N GLN A 581 -14.70 31.04 12.02
CA GLN A 581 -16.16 31.12 11.91
C GLN A 581 -16.87 30.51 13.12
N CYS A 582 -16.42 29.38 13.58
CA CYS A 582 -16.99 28.63 14.70
C CYS A 582 -15.91 27.78 15.34
N PRO A 583 -15.59 27.99 16.61
CA PRO A 583 -14.52 27.28 17.31
C PRO A 583 -14.57 25.77 17.06
N ILE A 584 -13.41 25.19 16.75
CA ILE A 584 -13.26 23.76 16.54
C ILE A 584 -12.97 23.10 17.89
N ASP A 585 -13.81 22.17 18.30
CA ASP A 585 -13.50 21.21 19.36
C ASP A 585 -12.94 19.95 18.70
N ILE A 586 -11.64 19.67 18.89
CA ILE A 586 -10.98 18.47 18.33
C ILE A 586 -11.50 17.15 18.92
N HIS A 587 -12.26 17.21 20.02
CA HIS A 587 -12.92 16.07 20.66
C HIS A 587 -14.41 15.95 20.29
N ASP A 588 -14.90 16.79 19.35
CA ASP A 588 -16.26 16.72 18.86
C ASP A 588 -16.29 16.08 17.45
N PRO A 589 -16.90 14.89 17.31
CA PRO A 589 -17.02 14.23 16.02
C PRO A 589 -17.76 15.05 14.95
N GLU A 590 -18.68 15.96 15.33
CA GLU A 590 -19.36 16.82 14.36
C GLU A 590 -18.42 17.89 13.78
N SER A 591 -17.50 18.43 14.56
CA SER A 591 -16.43 19.30 14.05
C SER A 591 -15.57 18.59 13.00
N ILE A 592 -15.27 17.31 13.23
CA ILE A 592 -14.52 16.46 12.26
C ILE A 592 -15.33 16.24 10.99
N ARG A 593 -16.60 15.86 11.10
CA ARG A 593 -17.49 15.67 9.93
C ARG A 593 -17.65 16.95 9.12
N ARG A 594 -17.83 18.11 9.78
CA ARG A 594 -17.91 19.43 9.12
C ARG A 594 -16.65 19.74 8.34
N TYR A 595 -15.47 19.48 8.89
CA TYR A 595 -14.20 19.66 8.22
C TYR A 595 -14.13 18.80 6.93
N TYR A 596 -14.41 17.51 7.01
CA TYR A 596 -14.34 16.63 5.83
C TYR A 596 -15.37 16.99 4.74
N ARG A 597 -16.56 17.44 5.10
CA ARG A 597 -17.53 17.94 4.11
C ARG A 597 -16.98 19.14 3.34
N GLN A 598 -16.36 20.09 4.02
CA GLN A 598 -15.72 21.24 3.36
C GLN A 598 -14.52 20.80 2.51
N LEU A 599 -13.66 19.96 3.04
CA LEU A 599 -12.50 19.43 2.37
C LEU A 599 -12.89 18.71 1.06
N LEU A 600 -13.81 17.77 1.12
CA LEU A 600 -14.29 17.01 -0.05
C LEU A 600 -14.98 17.90 -1.09
N SER A 601 -15.69 18.95 -0.67
CA SER A 601 -16.34 19.88 -1.60
C SER A 601 -15.31 20.74 -2.35
N THR A 602 -14.17 21.06 -1.73
CA THR A 602 -13.13 21.93 -2.32
C THR A 602 -12.31 21.17 -3.38
N PHE A 603 -12.06 19.88 -3.18
CA PHE A 603 -11.21 19.07 -4.06
C PHE A 603 -11.94 18.43 -5.26
N ARG A 604 -13.23 18.68 -5.45
CA ARG A 604 -13.97 18.21 -6.63
C ARG A 604 -13.38 18.82 -7.89
N GLY A 605 -12.74 17.97 -8.70
CA GLY A 605 -12.26 18.35 -10.03
C GLY A 605 -10.77 18.69 -10.16
N ASP A 606 -9.92 18.19 -9.28
CA ASP A 606 -8.47 18.16 -9.48
C ASP A 606 -8.12 17.55 -10.86
N LYS A 607 -7.04 18.05 -11.50
CA LYS A 607 -6.57 17.59 -12.81
C LYS A 607 -6.28 16.08 -12.82
N LYS A 608 -5.65 15.57 -11.77
CA LYS A 608 -5.31 14.17 -11.61
C LYS A 608 -6.57 13.31 -11.53
N SER A 609 -7.53 13.70 -10.67
CA SER A 609 -8.82 13.01 -10.54
C SER A 609 -9.56 12.95 -11.87
N ARG A 610 -9.62 14.04 -12.63
CA ARG A 610 -10.27 14.09 -13.95
C ARG A 610 -9.58 13.19 -14.97
N THR A 611 -8.25 13.18 -15.00
CA THR A 611 -7.47 12.28 -15.88
C THR A 611 -7.75 10.83 -15.54
N LEU A 612 -7.75 10.49 -14.25
CA LEU A 612 -8.01 9.14 -13.78
C LEU A 612 -9.46 8.71 -14.07
N GLU A 613 -10.45 9.57 -13.82
CA GLU A 613 -11.86 9.30 -14.14
C GLU A 613 -12.07 9.07 -15.63
N LYS A 614 -11.44 9.88 -16.48
CA LYS A 614 -11.49 9.71 -17.93
C LYS A 614 -10.89 8.35 -18.32
N ALA A 615 -9.68 8.04 -17.86
CA ALA A 615 -9.01 6.77 -18.15
C ALA A 615 -9.81 5.54 -17.66
N LEU A 616 -10.48 5.65 -16.50
CA LEU A 616 -11.39 4.63 -16.00
C LEU A 616 -12.61 4.45 -16.90
N SER A 617 -13.20 5.57 -17.39
CA SER A 617 -14.36 5.52 -18.29
C SER A 617 -14.01 4.95 -19.66
N GLU A 618 -12.80 5.19 -20.14
CA GLU A 618 -12.25 4.67 -21.40
C GLU A 618 -11.62 3.27 -21.24
N ARG A 619 -11.54 2.74 -20.03
CA ARG A 619 -10.88 1.46 -19.69
C ARG A 619 -9.42 1.40 -20.10
N ASP A 620 -8.72 2.52 -20.07
CA ASP A 620 -7.29 2.59 -20.37
C ASP A 620 -6.47 2.09 -19.15
N PHE A 621 -6.11 0.80 -19.17
CA PHE A 621 -5.38 0.16 -18.09
C PHE A 621 -4.00 0.80 -17.85
N SER A 622 -3.32 1.22 -18.91
CA SER A 622 -2.00 1.82 -18.83
C SER A 622 -2.03 3.18 -18.17
N VAL A 623 -2.93 4.08 -18.63
CA VAL A 623 -3.10 5.42 -18.04
C VAL A 623 -3.60 5.32 -16.61
N VAL A 624 -4.53 4.41 -16.30
CA VAL A 624 -4.99 4.17 -14.92
C VAL A 624 -3.82 3.74 -14.03
N SER A 625 -3.03 2.76 -14.45
CA SER A 625 -1.87 2.26 -13.70
C SER A 625 -0.79 3.33 -13.48
N GLN A 626 -0.58 4.22 -14.43
CA GLN A 626 0.39 5.31 -14.33
C GLN A 626 -0.12 6.48 -13.48
N THR A 627 -1.41 6.81 -13.62
CA THR A 627 -2.02 7.98 -12.94
C THR A 627 -2.39 7.66 -11.49
N TYR A 628 -2.82 6.44 -11.20
CA TYR A 628 -3.14 6.02 -9.86
C TYR A 628 -1.85 5.84 -9.06
N ARG A 629 -1.44 6.88 -8.35
CA ARG A 629 -0.29 6.87 -7.44
C ARG A 629 -0.77 7.29 -6.07
N PHE A 630 -0.54 6.43 -5.09
CA PHE A 630 -0.88 6.69 -3.70
C PHE A 630 0.07 7.74 -3.10
N ILE A 631 1.35 7.69 -3.49
CA ILE A 631 2.37 8.69 -3.14
C ILE A 631 2.79 9.42 -4.41
N GLU A 632 2.64 10.76 -4.42
CA GLU A 632 2.91 11.58 -5.59
C GLU A 632 4.39 11.90 -5.80
N GLN A 633 5.11 12.14 -4.71
CA GLN A 633 6.54 12.50 -4.78
C GLN A 633 7.42 11.25 -4.63
N GLN A 634 8.14 10.93 -5.68
CA GLN A 634 9.18 9.91 -5.67
C GLN A 634 10.54 10.59 -5.47
N GLY A 635 11.07 10.54 -4.25
CA GLY A 635 12.46 10.92 -3.99
C GLY A 635 13.42 9.78 -4.31
N VAL A 636 14.70 10.12 -4.49
CA VAL A 636 15.77 9.14 -4.58
C VAL A 636 16.14 8.62 -3.20
N GLN A 637 16.58 7.37 -3.14
CA GLN A 637 16.95 6.69 -1.90
C GLN A 637 18.45 6.83 -1.67
N VAL A 638 18.86 7.41 -0.55
CA VAL A 638 20.27 7.63 -0.22
C VAL A 638 20.66 6.78 0.97
N VAL A 639 21.65 5.91 0.79
CA VAL A 639 22.28 5.15 1.88
C VAL A 639 23.26 6.06 2.60
N VAL A 640 23.11 6.19 3.93
CA VAL A 640 23.81 7.18 4.75
C VAL A 640 24.75 6.55 5.78
N PRO A 641 25.91 7.19 6.07
CA PRO A 641 26.90 6.70 7.03
C PRO A 641 26.47 7.00 8.48
N TYR A 642 25.59 6.14 9.02
CA TYR A 642 25.21 6.24 10.42
C TYR A 642 26.28 5.65 11.32
N GLU A 643 26.87 6.46 12.21
CA GLU A 643 28.05 6.14 13.01
C GLU A 643 27.92 4.81 13.79
N GLU A 644 26.80 4.56 14.44
CA GLU A 644 26.58 3.31 15.20
C GLU A 644 26.49 2.05 14.31
N GLN A 645 26.38 2.21 12.99
CA GLN A 645 26.31 1.11 12.01
C GLN A 645 27.28 1.33 10.82
N MET A 646 28.41 1.94 11.08
CA MET A 646 29.41 2.24 10.05
C MET A 646 29.95 0.98 9.35
N GLU A 647 30.16 -0.12 10.09
CA GLU A 647 30.58 -1.40 9.52
C GLU A 647 29.58 -1.92 8.48
N LEU A 648 28.28 -1.84 8.79
CA LEU A 648 27.21 -2.21 7.85
C LEU A 648 27.19 -1.28 6.64
N TYR A 649 27.40 0.02 6.85
CA TYR A 649 27.46 1.00 5.75
C TYR A 649 28.61 0.67 4.78
N GLU A 650 29.82 0.42 5.28
CA GLU A 650 30.98 0.07 4.46
C GLU A 650 30.82 -1.25 3.74
N GLN A 651 30.20 -2.25 4.38
CA GLN A 651 29.86 -3.51 3.72
C GLN A 651 28.91 -3.26 2.54
N ILE A 652 27.81 -2.55 2.76
CA ILE A 652 26.81 -2.23 1.72
C ILE A 652 27.50 -1.49 0.57
N ARG A 653 28.35 -0.50 0.89
CA ARG A 653 29.08 0.27 -0.09
C ARG A 653 29.97 -0.59 -0.97
N SER A 654 30.81 -1.43 -0.35
CA SER A 654 31.73 -2.32 -1.05
C SER A 654 30.96 -3.29 -1.96
N GLU A 655 29.90 -3.93 -1.45
CA GLU A 655 29.13 -4.89 -2.24
C GLU A 655 28.35 -4.21 -3.38
N ALA A 656 27.70 -3.06 -3.11
CA ALA A 656 26.89 -2.35 -4.10
C ALA A 656 27.73 -1.82 -5.28
N LEU A 657 28.93 -1.31 -5.02
CA LEU A 657 29.83 -0.81 -6.06
C LEU A 657 30.50 -1.91 -6.87
N ASN A 658 30.77 -3.08 -6.26
CA ASN A 658 31.45 -4.20 -6.92
C ASN A 658 30.51 -5.13 -7.70
N ILE A 659 29.33 -5.40 -7.17
CA ILE A 659 28.39 -6.43 -7.68
C ILE A 659 27.09 -5.80 -8.19
N GLY A 660 26.74 -4.62 -7.70
CA GLY A 660 25.46 -3.97 -7.90
C GLY A 660 24.43 -4.34 -6.83
N LEU A 661 23.29 -3.66 -6.84
CA LEU A 661 22.21 -3.85 -5.89
C LEU A 661 21.48 -5.16 -6.13
N THR A 662 21.57 -6.05 -5.17
CA THR A 662 20.74 -7.26 -5.07
C THR A 662 19.56 -7.03 -4.12
N LYS A 663 18.53 -7.89 -4.19
CA LYS A 663 17.43 -7.85 -3.23
C LYS A 663 17.88 -8.01 -1.78
N SER A 664 18.92 -8.81 -1.54
CA SER A 664 19.51 -8.97 -0.22
C SER A 664 20.18 -7.69 0.26
N LEU A 665 20.98 -7.07 -0.60
CA LEU A 665 21.70 -5.85 -0.28
C LEU A 665 20.75 -4.66 -0.02
N LEU A 666 19.67 -4.55 -0.78
CA LEU A 666 18.62 -3.53 -0.55
C LEU A 666 18.00 -3.66 0.86
N ARG A 667 17.80 -4.89 1.34
CA ARG A 667 17.28 -5.13 2.68
C ARG A 667 18.29 -4.74 3.76
N MET A 668 19.55 -5.06 3.54
CA MET A 668 20.64 -4.65 4.46
C MET A 668 20.76 -3.12 4.50
N ALA A 669 20.53 -2.44 3.38
CA ALA A 669 20.58 -0.98 3.26
C ALA A 669 19.35 -0.28 3.87
N ALA A 670 18.18 -0.92 3.95
CA ALA A 670 16.95 -0.30 4.40
C ALA A 670 17.06 0.44 5.76
N PRO A 671 17.72 -0.09 6.81
CA PRO A 671 17.90 0.65 8.06
C PRO A 671 18.73 1.93 7.95
N LEU A 672 19.56 2.03 6.92
CA LEU A 672 20.49 3.15 6.67
C LEU A 672 20.04 4.04 5.51
N THR A 673 18.81 3.88 5.00
CA THR A 673 18.35 4.61 3.82
C THR A 673 17.43 5.79 4.20
N VAL A 674 17.68 6.95 3.61
CA VAL A 674 16.83 8.14 3.70
C VAL A 674 16.30 8.54 2.32
N THR A 675 15.16 9.22 2.26
CA THR A 675 14.62 9.75 1.00
C THR A 675 15.05 11.18 0.78
N CYS A 676 15.76 11.44 -0.32
CA CYS A 676 16.11 12.78 -0.80
C CYS A 676 15.17 13.16 -1.95
N TYR A 677 14.44 14.26 -1.79
CA TYR A 677 13.52 14.78 -2.83
C TYR A 677 14.21 15.74 -3.81
N ASP A 678 15.43 16.13 -3.51
CA ASP A 678 16.27 16.97 -4.37
C ASP A 678 17.27 16.07 -5.10
N ARG A 679 16.91 15.70 -6.33
CA ARG A 679 17.72 14.79 -7.14
C ARG A 679 19.06 15.40 -7.54
N GLU A 680 19.09 16.68 -7.89
CA GLU A 680 20.32 17.38 -8.28
C GLU A 680 21.32 17.43 -7.11
N LEU A 681 20.79 17.66 -5.90
CA LEU A 681 21.60 17.58 -4.69
C LEU A 681 22.15 16.17 -4.47
N ALA A 682 21.32 15.13 -4.62
CA ALA A 682 21.77 13.75 -4.47
C ALA A 682 22.85 13.39 -5.48
N GLU A 683 22.69 13.75 -6.75
CA GLU A 683 23.68 13.51 -7.81
C GLU A 683 25.02 14.23 -7.57
N ARG A 684 25.01 15.35 -6.83
CA ARG A 684 26.22 16.12 -6.53
C ARG A 684 27.03 15.56 -5.35
N ILE A 685 26.36 14.96 -4.35
CA ILE A 685 27.02 14.50 -3.10
C ILE A 685 27.01 12.98 -2.94
N CYS A 686 26.38 12.26 -3.83
CA CYS A 686 26.23 10.82 -3.77
C CYS A 686 26.66 10.15 -5.09
N GLU A 687 27.05 8.90 -5.01
CA GLU A 687 27.33 8.02 -6.13
C GLU A 687 26.07 7.19 -6.46
N PRO A 688 25.65 7.13 -7.76
CA PRO A 688 24.51 6.32 -8.15
C PRO A 688 24.82 4.82 -8.02
N LEU A 689 23.85 4.06 -7.52
CA LEU A 689 23.93 2.62 -7.43
C LEU A 689 23.07 1.97 -8.51
N PHE A 690 23.52 0.85 -9.07
CA PHE A 690 22.85 0.14 -10.17
C PHE A 690 22.38 -1.22 -9.70
N PHE A 691 21.24 -1.70 -10.24
CA PHE A 691 20.80 -3.07 -9.99
C PHE A 691 21.75 -4.07 -10.64
N ALA A 692 22.05 -5.16 -9.92
CA ALA A 692 22.81 -6.28 -10.46
C ALA A 692 22.07 -6.89 -11.66
N GLY A 693 22.75 -6.98 -12.82
CA GLY A 693 22.23 -7.60 -14.03
C GLY A 693 22.42 -9.12 -14.04
N LYS A 694 21.84 -9.79 -15.07
CA LYS A 694 22.04 -11.24 -15.29
C LYS A 694 23.48 -11.59 -15.72
N SER A 695 24.23 -10.62 -16.24
CA SER A 695 25.66 -10.70 -16.52
C SER A 695 26.36 -9.52 -15.87
N LYS A 696 27.67 -9.65 -15.57
CA LYS A 696 28.49 -8.58 -14.97
C LYS A 696 28.57 -7.30 -15.84
N ILE A 697 28.03 -7.28 -17.01
CA ILE A 697 28.12 -6.20 -18.01
C ILE A 697 26.78 -5.43 -18.12
N GLU A 698 25.64 -6.02 -17.70
CA GLU A 698 24.33 -5.38 -17.75
C GLU A 698 23.99 -4.76 -16.40
N THR A 699 24.16 -3.44 -16.27
CA THR A 699 23.65 -2.67 -15.15
C THR A 699 22.31 -2.03 -15.53
N ARG A 700 21.36 -2.03 -14.58
CA ARG A 700 20.08 -1.30 -14.74
C ARG A 700 20.06 -0.12 -13.78
N GLU A 701 19.58 1.01 -14.26
CA GLU A 701 19.39 2.19 -13.42
C GLU A 701 18.54 1.89 -12.18
N SER A 702 18.92 2.47 -11.06
CA SER A 702 18.17 2.36 -9.81
C SER A 702 17.93 3.75 -9.22
N PRO A 703 16.90 3.93 -8.36
CA PRO A 703 16.69 5.18 -7.63
C PRO A 703 17.58 5.28 -6.38
N TYR A 704 18.57 4.41 -6.22
CA TYR A 704 19.43 4.35 -5.04
C TYR A 704 20.76 5.02 -5.28
N TYR A 705 21.22 5.73 -4.27
CA TYR A 705 22.49 6.43 -4.19
C TYR A 705 23.19 6.12 -2.88
N ILE A 706 24.49 6.31 -2.82
CA ILE A 706 25.28 6.21 -1.60
C ILE A 706 26.16 7.46 -1.46
N ILE A 707 26.36 7.96 -0.25
CA ILE A 707 27.16 9.17 -0.01
C ILE A 707 28.60 8.96 -0.50
N LEU A 708 29.15 9.92 -1.24
CA LEU A 708 30.53 9.91 -1.72
C LEU A 708 31.53 9.87 -0.58
N THR A 709 32.68 9.19 -0.79
CA THR A 709 33.81 9.22 0.15
C THR A 709 34.28 10.65 0.36
N GLY A 710 34.46 11.03 1.62
CA GLY A 710 34.81 12.40 2.01
C GLY A 710 33.63 13.38 2.13
N GLN A 711 32.41 12.89 1.94
CA GLN A 711 31.15 13.65 2.16
C GLN A 711 30.33 13.10 3.31
N GLU A 712 30.93 12.29 4.20
CA GLU A 712 30.26 11.66 5.34
C GLU A 712 29.61 12.68 6.28
N ASP A 713 30.16 13.90 6.35
CA ASP A 713 29.58 15.04 7.09
C ASP A 713 28.20 15.48 6.61
N CYS A 714 27.74 14.99 5.45
CA CYS A 714 26.37 15.18 4.99
C CYS A 714 25.32 14.47 5.89
N TYR A 715 25.76 13.54 6.74
CA TYR A 715 24.93 12.92 7.75
C TYR A 715 25.34 13.33 9.16
N ASP A 716 24.53 14.19 9.78
CA ASP A 716 24.79 14.75 11.10
C ASP A 716 24.27 13.85 12.22
N ARG A 717 25.01 13.75 13.34
CA ARG A 717 24.68 12.92 14.52
C ARG A 717 23.36 13.29 15.20
N LYS A 718 22.87 14.50 15.03
CA LYS A 718 21.65 15.02 15.67
C LYS A 718 20.52 15.28 14.67
N MET A 719 20.89 15.78 13.49
CA MET A 719 19.92 16.25 12.50
C MET A 719 19.72 15.27 11.34
N GLY A 720 20.54 14.22 11.21
CA GLY A 720 20.46 13.26 10.12
C GLY A 720 21.01 13.82 8.80
N PHE A 721 20.38 13.48 7.68
CA PHE A 721 20.80 13.91 6.34
C PHE A 721 20.65 15.42 6.16
N CYS A 722 21.75 16.13 6.30
CA CYS A 722 21.82 17.58 6.28
C CYS A 722 23.07 18.04 5.51
N PRO A 723 23.03 18.03 4.18
CA PRO A 723 24.17 18.45 3.35
C PRO A 723 24.67 19.86 3.67
N PRO A 724 25.98 20.13 3.55
CA PRO A 724 26.62 21.41 3.93
C PRO A 724 26.02 22.65 3.25
N ASP A 725 25.61 22.53 2.00
CA ASP A 725 24.99 23.66 1.26
C ASP A 725 23.66 24.10 1.86
N LYS A 726 22.90 23.16 2.47
CA LYS A 726 21.69 23.49 3.24
C LYS A 726 22.00 24.05 4.63
N ARG A 727 23.22 23.86 5.16
CA ARG A 727 23.68 24.53 6.39
C ARG A 727 24.03 25.99 6.12
N ILE A 728 24.53 26.32 4.91
CA ILE A 728 24.98 27.65 4.51
C ILE A 728 23.84 28.50 3.91
N LEU A 729 22.98 27.93 3.09
CA LEU A 729 21.88 28.62 2.40
C LEU A 729 20.71 29.03 3.32
N GLN A 730 20.66 28.54 4.54
CA GLN A 730 19.70 29.01 5.56
C GLN A 730 20.16 30.26 6.33
N ASN A 731 21.37 30.77 6.04
CA ASN A 731 21.81 32.09 6.47
C ASN A 731 21.70 33.17 5.36
N SER A 732 21.30 32.80 4.15
CA SER A 732 21.04 33.71 3.03
C SER A 732 20.01 33.08 2.09
N LEU A 733 18.75 33.55 2.20
CA LEU A 733 17.69 33.33 1.19
C LEU A 733 17.34 31.89 0.85
N TRP A 734 16.40 31.34 1.61
CA TRP A 734 15.22 30.53 1.13
C TRP A 734 14.34 30.24 2.32
#